data_2d938a56dbd6104c34017abff06cf1ee
#
_entry.id   2d938a56dbd6104c34017abff06cf1ee
#
_cell.length_a   1.000
_cell.length_b   1.000
_cell.length_c   1.000
_cell.angle_alpha   90.00
_cell.angle_beta   90.00
_cell.angle_gamma   90.00
#
_symmetry.space_group_name_H-M   'P 1'
#
loop_
_entity.id
_entity.type
_entity.pdbx_description
1 polymer ?
#
loop_
_entity_poly.entity_id
_entity_poly.type
_entity_poly.pdbx_seq_one_letter_code
_entity_poly.pdbx_strand_id
1 'polypeptide(L)'
;MVHGQVNATREGVEANLPVAVMSTIESGAPLAHVPSIVSQNEKHDIESPLDEKQDPALAYSESRTSGAVPHGELAIVNDGSPFPVDPNLPEETSQLTWRAVIIGSLLGLIVGASNIYLGLKTGFTFGAGLFGAIFGFAIIKPLSHVLPEKLGGGYFGPKENAVVQTAATSAGSLTGLFVAAVPAMYHLGLMKTPKEDIGRLFTLTIITAFYGLFFAIPLRKYYILKQRLVFPSPTATAFTIRSLHDTTTPAARIAAAKKIKILAVSFVGSLTFKTVSQYAPGILWDWHIFWWLYTWGWKGIIHAESWGWFIELTPAFFGAGMLSGLNASWSFMLGSILAWGVIGPVLVKQGKAFGIAQSEEIPGWIAYTSMSSKDYINRPSPRYWLLWPGVFLMVCYSFAEIAFSAPIFWSAIKSGYRDTRYKLREAQARRKGQEFNEPKPEGYEAMEDPAPPHEQVPLWAWVAGLLLSMVATLVVGHFQFHLDAGVGIVSLLLAFIFAFIGVQSSGTTDVNPIGVIAKASQLVIGGITKAQGIPLHEAQLANLVAGSVAGQAASHAVDMTGDLKTGHLLRASPVAMFWSQIAGSFIGIWLSVGLFVLFATAYPCLTNLEIECTSFGMPAVSAWRSVTIAVTAPTLPIPHSSGMCAIALGIAAAATVVVKHLWIPQKYHKWIPNWNGIGLGFVVPQTYYPIAMIVGAHVAYSWESRRPQSAEIWVFALAAGLIAGEGMGGVLSALLTIVKVSGDIYGSPVACPGWEYCG
;
A
#
# COMPACT_ATOMS: atom_id res chain seq x y z
N MET A 1 -18.00 49.32 44.30
CA MET A 1 -18.71 50.56 43.95
C MET A 1 -18.81 50.66 42.45
N VAL A 2 -20.04 50.68 41.98
CA VAL A 2 -20.62 51.23 40.75
C VAL A 2 -20.26 50.54 39.41
N HIS A 3 -21.08 49.66 39.00
CA HIS A 3 -22.06 49.56 37.89
C HIS A 3 -21.82 50.41 36.64
N GLY A 4 -21.83 49.75 35.51
CA GLY A 4 -22.01 50.26 34.15
C GLY A 4 -22.35 49.11 33.17
N GLN A 5 -23.61 48.76 33.05
CA GLN A 5 -24.14 47.90 31.99
C GLN A 5 -24.16 48.63 30.65
N VAL A 6 -23.71 47.98 29.59
CA VAL A 6 -24.20 48.30 28.23
C VAL A 6 -24.59 47.01 27.57
N ASN A 7 -25.91 46.86 27.28
CA ASN A 7 -26.51 45.86 26.48
C ASN A 7 -26.12 46.08 24.99
N ALA A 8 -25.65 45.02 24.31
CA ALA A 8 -25.65 44.95 22.89
C ALA A 8 -26.28 43.58 22.50
N THR A 9 -27.42 43.65 21.92
CA THR A 9 -28.24 42.57 21.35
C THR A 9 -27.44 41.81 20.29
N ARG A 10 -27.27 40.52 20.52
CA ARG A 10 -26.81 39.54 19.52
C ARG A 10 -28.05 38.95 18.85
N GLU A 11 -28.33 39.35 17.63
CA GLU A 11 -29.17 38.55 16.73
C GLU A 11 -28.31 37.39 16.19
N GLY A 12 -28.58 36.20 16.69
CA GLY A 12 -28.03 34.96 16.19
C GLY A 12 -28.84 34.46 15.01
N VAL A 13 -28.21 34.28 13.90
CA VAL A 13 -28.74 33.42 12.84
C VAL A 13 -28.20 32.01 13.13
N GLU A 14 -28.96 31.22 13.87
CA GLU A 14 -28.80 29.79 13.96
C GLU A 14 -29.28 29.17 12.64
N ALA A 15 -28.34 28.68 11.83
CA ALA A 15 -28.66 27.79 10.72
C ALA A 15 -28.94 26.40 11.32
N ASN A 16 -30.22 26.12 11.61
CA ASN A 16 -30.68 24.78 11.94
C ASN A 16 -30.53 23.85 10.73
N LEU A 17 -29.50 23.04 10.71
CA LEU A 17 -29.45 21.84 9.88
C LEU A 17 -30.16 20.70 10.61
N PRO A 18 -31.08 19.97 9.98
CA PRO A 18 -31.87 18.95 10.67
C PRO A 18 -30.97 17.76 11.04
N VAL A 19 -30.91 17.48 12.33
CA VAL A 19 -30.21 16.35 12.97
C VAL A 19 -30.67 14.98 12.41
N ALA A 20 -31.80 14.92 11.74
CA ALA A 20 -32.36 13.69 11.15
C ALA A 20 -31.56 13.10 9.98
N VAL A 21 -30.73 13.88 9.28
CA VAL A 21 -29.93 13.39 8.13
C VAL A 21 -28.66 12.71 8.60
N MET A 22 -28.11 13.13 9.75
CA MET A 22 -26.89 12.50 10.31
C MET A 22 -27.14 11.11 10.90
N SER A 23 -28.35 10.88 11.48
CA SER A 23 -28.68 9.56 12.05
C SER A 23 -28.91 8.48 10.97
N THR A 24 -29.23 8.87 9.74
CA THR A 24 -29.48 7.93 8.64
C THR A 24 -28.17 7.41 8.02
N ILE A 25 -27.09 8.17 8.14
CA ILE A 25 -25.75 7.73 7.69
C ILE A 25 -25.14 6.74 8.69
N GLU A 26 -25.44 6.89 9.99
CA GLU A 26 -24.97 5.96 11.03
C GLU A 26 -25.75 4.63 11.04
N SER A 27 -27.00 4.60 10.57
CA SER A 27 -27.87 3.41 10.66
C SER A 27 -27.90 2.52 9.42
N GLY A 28 -27.28 2.94 8.29
CA GLY A 28 -27.21 2.11 7.07
C GLY A 28 -28.57 1.80 6.43
N ALA A 29 -29.61 2.60 6.71
CA ALA A 29 -30.93 2.47 6.08
C ALA A 29 -30.97 3.19 4.73
N PRO A 30 -31.66 2.64 3.70
CA PRO A 30 -31.76 3.29 2.41
C PRO A 30 -32.52 4.62 2.55
N LEU A 31 -31.99 5.69 1.98
CA LEU A 31 -32.60 7.00 1.88
C LEU A 31 -33.99 6.87 1.18
N ALA A 32 -35.06 7.07 1.94
CA ALA A 32 -36.38 7.24 1.37
C ALA A 32 -36.41 8.53 0.54
N HIS A 33 -37.10 8.49 -0.58
CA HIS A 33 -37.32 9.58 -1.53
C HIS A 33 -37.57 10.93 -0.84
N VAL A 34 -36.73 11.92 -1.09
CA VAL A 34 -37.02 13.33 -0.85
C VAL A 34 -37.69 13.83 -2.12
N PRO A 35 -38.94 14.40 -2.05
CA PRO A 35 -39.63 14.89 -3.24
C PRO A 35 -38.90 16.15 -3.76
N SER A 36 -38.45 16.10 -5.00
CA SER A 36 -37.95 17.24 -5.75
C SER A 36 -39.13 18.19 -6.05
N ILE A 37 -39.00 19.44 -5.63
CA ILE A 37 -39.88 20.54 -6.11
C ILE A 37 -39.36 20.88 -7.52
N VAL A 38 -40.05 20.34 -8.53
CA VAL A 38 -39.93 20.79 -9.92
C VAL A 38 -41.18 21.53 -10.27
N SER A 39 -41.02 22.75 -10.74
CA SER A 39 -42.13 23.58 -11.27
C SER A 39 -42.74 22.87 -12.48
N GLN A 40 -44.08 22.89 -12.50
CA GLN A 40 -44.87 22.41 -13.62
C GLN A 40 -44.53 23.18 -14.91
N ASN A 41 -44.23 22.43 -15.99
CA ASN A 41 -44.94 22.53 -17.25
C ASN A 41 -44.49 21.47 -18.25
N GLU A 42 -45.55 20.96 -18.91
CA GLU A 42 -45.60 20.19 -20.18
C GLU A 42 -45.40 18.68 -20.13
N LYS A 43 -46.54 18.03 -20.34
CA LYS A 43 -46.76 16.64 -20.66
C LYS A 43 -46.27 16.31 -22.09
N HIS A 44 -45.60 15.22 -22.24
CA HIS A 44 -45.83 14.30 -23.39
C HIS A 44 -45.50 12.86 -22.95
N ASP A 45 -46.50 12.02 -23.17
CA ASP A 45 -46.47 10.58 -22.90
C ASP A 45 -45.53 9.86 -23.86
N ILE A 46 -44.68 8.98 -23.35
CA ILE A 46 -44.27 7.74 -24.03
C ILE A 46 -43.91 6.69 -22.97
N GLU A 47 -44.68 5.59 -22.98
CA GLU A 47 -44.44 4.36 -22.22
C GLU A 47 -43.19 3.63 -22.69
N SER A 48 -42.37 3.12 -21.74
CA SER A 48 -41.95 1.71 -21.72
C SER A 48 -41.07 1.41 -20.50
N PRO A 49 -41.23 0.25 -19.87
CA PRO A 49 -40.45 -0.11 -18.69
C PRO A 49 -39.15 -0.82 -19.10
N LEU A 50 -38.02 -0.28 -18.74
CA LEU A 50 -36.76 -1.03 -18.74
C LEU A 50 -36.26 -1.13 -17.30
N ASP A 51 -36.20 -2.36 -16.83
CA ASP A 51 -35.54 -2.78 -15.60
C ASP A 51 -34.11 -2.22 -15.55
N GLU A 52 -33.91 -1.17 -14.82
CA GLU A 52 -32.59 -0.61 -14.50
C GLU A 52 -31.98 -1.46 -13.39
N LYS A 53 -31.29 -2.54 -13.78
CA LYS A 53 -30.40 -3.26 -12.90
C LYS A 53 -29.27 -2.30 -12.51
N GLN A 54 -29.35 -1.75 -11.29
CA GLN A 54 -28.27 -0.97 -10.68
C GLN A 54 -26.95 -1.77 -10.75
N ASP A 55 -25.95 -1.15 -11.33
CA ASP A 55 -24.61 -1.72 -11.48
C ASP A 55 -23.97 -1.97 -10.08
N PRO A 56 -23.58 -3.20 -9.73
CA PRO A 56 -23.00 -3.53 -8.43
C PRO A 56 -21.75 -2.72 -8.07
N ALA A 57 -21.08 -2.13 -9.06
CA ALA A 57 -19.89 -1.32 -8.87
C ALA A 57 -20.20 0.04 -8.19
N LEU A 58 -21.38 0.62 -8.43
CA LEU A 58 -21.81 1.88 -7.82
C LEU A 58 -22.15 1.72 -6.32
N ALA A 59 -22.75 0.60 -5.94
CA ALA A 59 -23.10 0.33 -4.55
C ALA A 59 -21.87 0.04 -3.65
N TYR A 60 -20.72 -0.37 -4.24
CA TYR A 60 -19.50 -0.63 -3.48
C TYR A 60 -18.72 0.64 -3.12
N SER A 61 -18.91 1.74 -3.87
CA SER A 61 -18.22 3.02 -3.63
C SER A 61 -18.79 3.79 -2.44
N GLU A 62 -20.09 3.65 -2.14
CA GLU A 62 -20.74 4.39 -1.05
C GLU A 62 -20.35 3.92 0.36
N SER A 63 -19.77 2.73 0.52
CA SER A 63 -19.48 2.16 1.83
C SER A 63 -18.11 2.56 2.42
N ARG A 64 -17.25 3.28 1.70
CA ARG A 64 -15.88 3.62 2.16
C ARG A 64 -15.48 5.09 2.09
N THR A 65 -16.31 5.99 1.59
CA THR A 65 -16.02 7.44 1.62
C THR A 65 -16.46 8.05 2.96
N SER A 66 -15.83 7.63 4.06
CA SER A 66 -15.96 8.32 5.35
C SER A 66 -14.91 9.44 5.54
N GLY A 67 -14.48 10.08 4.44
CA GLY A 67 -13.89 11.41 4.51
C GLY A 67 -14.97 12.39 4.08
N ALA A 68 -15.43 13.26 4.98
CA ALA A 68 -16.52 14.17 4.70
C ALA A 68 -16.18 15.12 3.54
N VAL A 69 -16.58 14.74 2.34
CA VAL A 69 -16.57 15.59 1.15
C VAL A 69 -17.88 16.42 1.20
N PRO A 70 -17.85 17.74 1.02
CA PRO A 70 -19.07 18.57 0.96
C PRO A 70 -20.06 18.03 -0.06
N HIS A 71 -21.37 18.05 0.25
CA HIS A 71 -22.40 17.39 -0.56
C HIS A 71 -22.37 17.73 -2.07
N GLY A 72 -21.89 18.91 -2.46
CA GLY A 72 -21.68 19.29 -3.87
C GLY A 72 -20.45 18.62 -4.51
N GLU A 73 -19.46 18.22 -3.72
CA GLU A 73 -18.24 17.57 -4.17
C GLU A 73 -18.36 16.05 -4.24
N LEU A 74 -19.24 15.43 -3.44
CA LEU A 74 -19.60 14.01 -3.55
C LEU A 74 -20.17 13.66 -4.92
N ALA A 75 -20.95 14.56 -5.53
CA ALA A 75 -21.46 14.38 -6.88
C ALA A 75 -20.34 14.32 -7.93
N ILE A 76 -19.27 15.12 -7.76
CA ILE A 76 -18.10 15.13 -8.64
C ILE A 76 -17.29 13.83 -8.49
N VAL A 77 -17.18 13.28 -7.27
CA VAL A 77 -16.48 11.99 -7.03
C VAL A 77 -17.21 10.87 -7.77
N ASN A 78 -18.53 10.83 -7.67
CA ASN A 78 -19.34 9.79 -8.29
C ASN A 78 -19.39 9.91 -9.83
N ASP A 79 -19.33 11.12 -10.37
CA ASP A 79 -19.28 11.35 -11.82
C ASP A 79 -17.87 11.23 -12.42
N GLY A 80 -16.82 11.25 -11.59
CA GLY A 80 -15.42 11.15 -12.04
C GLY A 80 -14.93 12.34 -12.86
N SER A 81 -15.68 13.44 -12.88
CA SER A 81 -15.39 14.65 -13.65
C SER A 81 -14.27 15.48 -13.01
N PRO A 82 -13.44 16.20 -13.80
CA PRO A 82 -12.45 17.11 -13.27
C PRO A 82 -13.09 18.24 -12.45
N PHE A 83 -12.38 18.69 -11.41
CA PHE A 83 -12.82 19.83 -10.61
C PHE A 83 -13.11 21.06 -11.46
N PRO A 84 -14.09 21.89 -11.08
CA PRO A 84 -14.32 23.16 -11.76
C PRO A 84 -13.09 24.04 -11.68
N VAL A 85 -12.84 24.79 -12.76
CA VAL A 85 -11.74 25.76 -12.81
C VAL A 85 -12.08 26.91 -11.84
N ASP A 86 -11.14 27.21 -10.94
CA ASP A 86 -11.26 28.39 -10.08
C ASP A 86 -10.75 29.63 -10.87
N PRO A 87 -11.62 30.59 -11.19
CA PRO A 87 -11.23 31.77 -11.97
C PRO A 87 -10.25 32.70 -11.20
N ASN A 88 -10.10 32.51 -9.89
CA ASN A 88 -9.22 33.34 -9.06
C ASN A 88 -7.78 32.81 -9.00
N LEU A 89 -7.54 31.59 -9.49
CA LEU A 89 -6.18 31.03 -9.52
C LEU A 89 -5.48 31.42 -10.83
N PRO A 90 -4.21 31.87 -10.76
CA PRO A 90 -3.40 32.12 -11.96
C PRO A 90 -3.25 30.85 -12.80
N GLU A 91 -3.20 31.00 -14.11
CA GLU A 91 -2.94 29.86 -15.00
C GLU A 91 -1.49 29.38 -14.84
N GLU A 92 -1.32 28.07 -14.67
CA GLU A 92 -0.01 27.43 -14.53
C GLU A 92 0.59 27.19 -15.93
N THR A 93 1.52 28.01 -16.34
CA THR A 93 2.19 27.94 -17.65
C THR A 93 3.17 26.76 -17.75
N SER A 94 3.78 26.35 -16.63
CA SER A 94 4.69 25.20 -16.55
C SER A 94 4.35 24.33 -15.36
N GLN A 95 3.95 23.08 -15.62
CA GLN A 95 3.57 22.12 -14.59
C GLN A 95 4.74 21.19 -14.24
N LEU A 96 5.55 20.79 -15.24
CA LEU A 96 6.74 19.97 -15.05
C LEU A 96 7.94 20.88 -14.79
N THR A 97 8.25 21.09 -13.52
CA THR A 97 9.38 21.92 -13.10
C THR A 97 10.45 21.05 -12.44
N TRP A 98 11.71 21.48 -12.54
CA TRP A 98 12.81 20.77 -11.89
C TRP A 98 12.65 20.74 -10.36
N ARG A 99 12.10 21.81 -9.75
CA ARG A 99 11.82 21.87 -8.30
C ARG A 99 10.78 20.83 -7.91
N ALA A 100 9.73 20.62 -8.71
CA ALA A 100 8.72 19.62 -8.46
C ALA A 100 9.30 18.20 -8.49
N VAL A 101 10.11 17.88 -9.49
CA VAL A 101 10.74 16.55 -9.64
C VAL A 101 11.75 16.29 -8.52
N ILE A 102 12.65 17.25 -8.23
CA ILE A 102 13.69 17.04 -7.20
C ILE A 102 13.07 16.91 -5.81
N ILE A 103 12.22 17.87 -5.42
CA ILE A 103 11.59 17.87 -4.10
C ILE A 103 10.66 16.65 -3.96
N GLY A 104 9.87 16.35 -5.00
CA GLY A 104 9.04 15.16 -5.02
C GLY A 104 9.85 13.89 -4.84
N SER A 105 10.95 13.71 -5.58
CA SER A 105 11.82 12.54 -5.46
C SER A 105 12.50 12.42 -4.08
N LEU A 106 12.91 13.54 -3.48
CA LEU A 106 13.45 13.54 -2.11
C LEU A 106 12.39 13.15 -1.07
N LEU A 107 11.15 13.61 -1.25
CA LEU A 107 10.03 13.17 -0.41
C LEU A 107 9.71 11.69 -0.63
N GLY A 108 9.80 11.22 -1.88
CA GLY A 108 9.71 9.80 -2.22
C GLY A 108 10.79 8.95 -1.56
N LEU A 109 12.03 9.45 -1.44
CA LEU A 109 13.10 8.81 -0.68
C LEU A 109 12.71 8.60 0.79
N ILE A 110 12.15 9.62 1.43
CA ILE A 110 11.70 9.54 2.84
C ILE A 110 10.66 8.44 3.01
N VAL A 111 9.65 8.40 2.13
CA VAL A 111 8.62 7.36 2.19
C VAL A 111 9.19 5.99 1.81
N GLY A 112 10.07 5.92 0.80
CA GLY A 112 10.74 4.68 0.41
C GLY A 112 11.57 4.09 1.53
N ALA A 113 12.32 4.91 2.25
CA ALA A 113 13.09 4.50 3.42
C ALA A 113 12.18 3.98 4.55
N SER A 114 11.07 4.68 4.81
CA SER A 114 10.05 4.22 5.74
C SER A 114 9.43 2.89 5.30
N ASN A 115 9.17 2.71 4.00
CA ASN A 115 8.63 1.49 3.45
C ASN A 115 9.59 0.29 3.54
N ILE A 116 10.91 0.49 3.36
CA ILE A 116 11.88 -0.59 3.61
C ILE A 116 11.85 -0.98 5.08
N TYR A 117 11.94 -0.02 5.99
CA TYR A 117 11.95 -0.28 7.43
C TYR A 117 10.68 -0.99 7.90
N LEU A 118 9.50 -0.41 7.63
CA LEU A 118 8.22 -0.96 8.07
C LEU A 118 7.84 -2.23 7.31
N GLY A 119 8.16 -2.30 6.02
CA GLY A 119 7.91 -3.46 5.19
C GLY A 119 8.74 -4.68 5.61
N LEU A 120 10.00 -4.49 6.00
CA LEU A 120 10.81 -5.56 6.59
C LEU A 120 10.29 -5.99 7.96
N LYS A 121 9.70 -5.07 8.74
CA LYS A 121 9.05 -5.42 10.01
C LYS A 121 7.78 -6.25 9.79
N THR A 122 6.87 -5.85 8.88
CA THR A 122 5.51 -6.41 8.80
C THR A 122 5.02 -6.78 7.42
N GLY A 123 5.75 -6.44 6.36
CA GLY A 123 5.30 -6.61 4.98
C GLY A 123 4.35 -5.52 4.47
N PHE A 124 3.98 -4.53 5.29
CA PHE A 124 3.19 -3.38 4.87
C PHE A 124 4.05 -2.27 4.29
N THR A 125 3.55 -1.63 3.25
CA THR A 125 4.13 -0.42 2.66
C THR A 125 3.02 0.61 2.44
N PHE A 126 3.38 1.89 2.43
CA PHE A 126 2.44 3.01 2.32
C PHE A 126 2.71 3.81 1.06
N GLY A 127 1.64 4.32 0.43
CA GLY A 127 1.74 5.18 -0.74
C GLY A 127 2.34 6.56 -0.40
N ALA A 128 3.21 7.06 -1.27
CA ALA A 128 3.88 8.34 -1.09
C ALA A 128 3.05 9.55 -1.58
N GLY A 129 1.96 9.35 -2.32
CA GLY A 129 1.25 10.42 -3.03
C GLY A 129 0.77 11.55 -2.12
N LEU A 130 -0.01 11.23 -1.09
CA LEU A 130 -0.54 12.25 -0.19
C LEU A 130 0.54 12.89 0.70
N PHE A 131 1.53 12.12 1.15
CA PHE A 131 2.70 12.64 1.84
C PHE A 131 3.46 13.64 0.95
N GLY A 132 3.75 13.24 -0.30
CA GLY A 132 4.38 14.08 -1.30
C GLY A 132 3.61 15.37 -1.58
N ALA A 133 2.27 15.29 -1.68
CA ALA A 133 1.41 16.44 -1.88
C ALA A 133 1.48 17.47 -0.75
N ILE A 134 1.36 17.02 0.52
CA ILE A 134 1.30 17.92 1.67
C ILE A 134 2.68 18.50 2.00
N PHE A 135 3.72 17.67 2.08
CA PHE A 135 5.09 18.16 2.32
C PHE A 135 5.64 18.94 1.12
N GLY A 136 5.30 18.52 -0.10
CA GLY A 136 5.64 19.25 -1.31
C GLY A 136 5.08 20.67 -1.27
N PHE A 137 3.80 20.80 -0.90
CA PHE A 137 3.21 22.13 -0.68
C PHE A 137 3.91 22.91 0.43
N ALA A 138 4.17 22.26 1.57
CA ALA A 138 4.80 22.90 2.73
C ALA A 138 6.22 23.43 2.44
N ILE A 139 6.95 22.76 1.56
CA ILE A 139 8.32 23.13 1.19
C ILE A 139 8.33 24.10 0.01
N ILE A 140 7.60 23.80 -1.07
CA ILE A 140 7.68 24.57 -2.31
C ILE A 140 6.97 25.91 -2.16
N LYS A 141 5.84 25.98 -1.43
CA LYS A 141 5.07 27.22 -1.29
C LYS A 141 5.89 28.37 -0.68
N PRO A 142 6.55 28.22 0.49
CA PRO A 142 7.42 29.28 0.98
C PRO A 142 8.66 29.52 0.08
N LEU A 143 9.24 28.44 -0.46
CA LEU A 143 10.41 28.52 -1.33
C LEU A 143 10.11 29.34 -2.62
N SER A 144 8.91 29.17 -3.16
CA SER A 144 8.44 29.89 -4.35
C SER A 144 8.32 31.41 -4.15
N HIS A 145 8.19 31.87 -2.91
CA HIS A 145 8.14 33.30 -2.57
C HIS A 145 9.52 33.90 -2.29
N VAL A 146 10.48 33.08 -1.86
CA VAL A 146 11.83 33.54 -1.46
C VAL A 146 12.82 33.49 -2.61
N LEU A 147 12.71 32.48 -3.48
CA LEU A 147 13.65 32.28 -4.58
C LEU A 147 13.32 33.15 -5.80
N PRO A 148 14.36 33.62 -6.54
CA PRO A 148 14.17 34.20 -7.87
C PRO A 148 13.55 33.18 -8.84
N GLU A 149 12.81 33.63 -9.84
CA GLU A 149 12.19 32.73 -10.84
C GLU A 149 13.18 31.77 -11.51
N LYS A 150 14.41 32.24 -11.80
CA LYS A 150 15.47 31.39 -12.38
C LYS A 150 15.92 30.23 -11.48
N LEU A 151 15.75 30.37 -10.18
CA LEU A 151 16.12 29.36 -9.18
C LEU A 151 14.89 28.62 -8.60
N GLY A 152 13.76 28.65 -9.30
CA GLY A 152 12.56 27.95 -8.87
C GLY A 152 11.62 28.79 -8.02
N GLY A 153 11.68 30.13 -8.10
CA GLY A 153 10.64 31.04 -7.61
C GLY A 153 9.42 31.09 -8.53
N GLY A 154 8.46 31.94 -8.20
CA GLY A 154 7.24 32.14 -8.97
C GLY A 154 6.05 31.30 -8.48
N TYR A 155 4.92 31.41 -9.18
CA TYR A 155 3.68 30.80 -8.77
C TYR A 155 3.80 29.26 -8.65
N PHE A 156 3.27 28.71 -7.54
CA PHE A 156 3.16 27.28 -7.28
C PHE A 156 1.68 26.93 -7.13
N GLY A 157 1.15 26.16 -8.07
CA GLY A 157 -0.26 25.82 -8.16
C GLY A 157 -0.57 24.34 -7.95
N PRO A 158 -1.87 23.98 -7.99
CA PRO A 158 -2.32 22.59 -7.76
C PRO A 158 -1.84 21.60 -8.82
N LYS A 159 -1.67 22.01 -10.08
CA LYS A 159 -1.19 21.13 -11.16
C LYS A 159 0.30 20.78 -10.97
N GLU A 160 1.13 21.75 -10.60
CA GLU A 160 2.53 21.51 -10.27
C GLU A 160 2.65 20.63 -9.02
N ASN A 161 1.79 20.81 -8.01
CA ASN A 161 1.76 19.95 -6.83
C ASN A 161 1.36 18.50 -7.16
N ALA A 162 0.49 18.28 -8.15
CA ALA A 162 0.22 16.94 -8.68
C ALA A 162 1.48 16.30 -9.28
N VAL A 163 2.33 17.06 -9.95
CA VAL A 163 3.62 16.59 -10.47
C VAL A 163 4.59 16.25 -9.33
N VAL A 164 4.62 17.04 -8.25
CA VAL A 164 5.43 16.75 -7.04
C VAL A 164 5.03 15.40 -6.43
N GLN A 165 3.73 15.18 -6.21
CA GLN A 165 3.25 13.93 -5.62
C GLN A 165 3.55 12.73 -6.54
N THR A 166 3.46 12.89 -7.86
CA THR A 166 3.80 11.84 -8.84
C THR A 166 5.29 11.47 -8.76
N ALA A 167 6.19 12.46 -8.70
CA ALA A 167 7.61 12.21 -8.49
C ALA A 167 7.87 11.48 -7.15
N ALA A 168 7.14 11.85 -6.08
CA ALA A 168 7.26 11.20 -4.78
C ALA A 168 6.77 9.75 -4.83
N THR A 169 5.62 9.50 -5.45
CA THR A 169 5.08 8.14 -5.60
C THR A 169 6.05 7.25 -6.35
N SER A 170 6.55 7.71 -7.50
CA SER A 170 7.44 6.91 -8.33
C SER A 170 8.80 6.62 -7.68
N ALA A 171 9.38 7.59 -7.00
CA ALA A 171 10.66 7.39 -6.30
C ALA A 171 10.53 6.49 -5.06
N GLY A 172 9.39 6.54 -4.37
CA GLY A 172 9.15 5.77 -3.15
C GLY A 172 8.67 4.33 -3.35
N SER A 173 8.00 4.02 -4.47
CA SER A 173 7.38 2.71 -4.71
C SER A 173 8.36 1.60 -5.07
N LEU A 174 9.53 1.93 -5.62
CA LEU A 174 10.56 0.94 -6.02
C LEU A 174 11.14 0.15 -4.85
N THR A 175 10.99 0.62 -3.63
CA THR A 175 11.48 -0.04 -2.41
C THR A 175 10.77 -1.36 -2.09
N GLY A 176 9.59 -1.61 -2.64
CA GLY A 176 8.82 -2.85 -2.44
C GLY A 176 9.57 -4.13 -2.84
N LEU A 177 10.46 -4.06 -3.83
CA LEU A 177 11.33 -5.16 -4.24
C LEU A 177 12.27 -5.62 -3.11
N PHE A 178 12.77 -4.67 -2.33
CA PHE A 178 13.73 -4.87 -1.24
C PHE A 178 13.09 -5.28 0.09
N VAL A 179 11.77 -5.27 0.15
CA VAL A 179 11.00 -5.72 1.33
C VAL A 179 10.74 -7.23 1.29
N ALA A 180 10.78 -7.85 0.10
CA ALA A 180 10.37 -9.24 -0.06
C ALA A 180 11.33 -10.07 -0.92
N ALA A 181 11.40 -9.81 -2.22
CA ALA A 181 12.07 -10.67 -3.18
C ALA A 181 13.58 -10.69 -3.04
N VAL A 182 14.23 -9.52 -2.91
CA VAL A 182 15.69 -9.43 -2.82
C VAL A 182 16.22 -10.10 -1.55
N PRO A 183 15.74 -9.82 -0.33
CA PRO A 183 16.17 -10.57 0.84
C PRO A 183 15.89 -12.08 0.73
N ALA A 184 14.79 -12.49 0.07
CA ALA A 184 14.51 -13.90 -0.15
C ALA A 184 15.53 -14.57 -1.06
N MET A 185 16.08 -13.84 -2.08
CA MET A 185 17.17 -14.34 -2.91
C MET A 185 18.45 -14.59 -2.10
N TYR A 186 18.81 -13.69 -1.19
CA TYR A 186 19.95 -13.86 -0.30
C TYR A 186 19.72 -15.04 0.67
N HIS A 187 18.54 -15.14 1.28
CA HIS A 187 18.20 -16.23 2.20
C HIS A 187 18.17 -17.63 1.55
N LEU A 188 18.05 -17.71 0.22
CA LEU A 188 18.14 -18.94 -0.55
C LEU A 188 19.58 -19.20 -1.10
N GLY A 189 20.52 -18.32 -0.81
CA GLY A 189 21.90 -18.41 -1.34
C GLY A 189 22.02 -18.17 -2.85
N LEU A 190 20.99 -17.52 -3.46
CA LEU A 190 20.97 -17.21 -4.90
C LEU A 190 21.82 -15.97 -5.25
N MET A 191 22.17 -15.18 -4.25
CA MET A 191 23.04 -14.01 -4.33
C MET A 191 24.08 -14.08 -3.20
N LYS A 192 25.22 -13.42 -3.37
CA LYS A 192 26.35 -13.51 -2.43
C LYS A 192 26.28 -12.43 -1.35
N THR A 193 26.65 -11.22 -1.71
CA THR A 193 26.61 -10.05 -0.80
C THR A 193 26.09 -8.82 -1.54
N PRO A 194 25.43 -7.86 -0.87
CA PRO A 194 24.95 -6.65 -1.53
C PRO A 194 26.06 -5.83 -2.23
N LYS A 195 27.29 -5.91 -1.76
CA LYS A 195 28.44 -5.22 -2.37
C LYS A 195 28.89 -5.89 -3.67
N GLU A 196 28.96 -7.21 -3.70
CA GLU A 196 29.32 -7.97 -4.91
C GLU A 196 28.20 -7.93 -5.94
N ASP A 197 26.96 -8.01 -5.50
CA ASP A 197 25.77 -8.09 -6.34
C ASP A 197 25.18 -6.71 -6.70
N ILE A 198 25.85 -5.60 -6.39
CA ILE A 198 25.30 -4.25 -6.58
C ILE A 198 24.81 -4.00 -8.01
N GLY A 199 25.54 -4.48 -9.01
CA GLY A 199 25.13 -4.41 -10.42
C GLY A 199 23.87 -5.19 -10.72
N ARG A 200 23.69 -6.38 -10.11
CA ARG A 200 22.49 -7.21 -10.23
C ARG A 200 21.28 -6.55 -9.55
N LEU A 201 21.51 -5.90 -8.40
CA LEU A 201 20.45 -5.14 -7.72
C LEU A 201 19.95 -3.97 -8.57
N PHE A 202 20.85 -3.19 -9.17
CA PHE A 202 20.49 -2.10 -10.09
C PHE A 202 19.74 -2.60 -11.30
N THR A 203 20.24 -3.61 -11.98
CA THR A 203 19.61 -4.13 -13.20
C THR A 203 18.26 -4.78 -12.90
N LEU A 204 18.12 -5.51 -11.79
CA LEU A 204 16.82 -6.04 -11.35
C LEU A 204 15.81 -4.92 -11.08
N THR A 205 16.24 -3.86 -10.42
CA THR A 205 15.38 -2.70 -10.15
C THR A 205 14.97 -1.99 -11.45
N ILE A 206 15.91 -1.83 -12.40
CA ILE A 206 15.61 -1.23 -13.72
C ILE A 206 14.55 -2.03 -14.48
N ILE A 207 14.70 -3.36 -14.60
CA ILE A 207 13.77 -4.19 -15.38
C ILE A 207 12.38 -4.28 -14.72
N THR A 208 12.28 -4.05 -13.43
CA THR A 208 11.01 -4.05 -12.71
C THR A 208 10.34 -2.68 -12.68
N ALA A 209 11.09 -1.57 -12.87
CA ALA A 209 10.61 -0.21 -12.68
C ALA A 209 9.67 0.29 -13.79
N PHE A 210 9.94 -0.03 -15.05
CA PHE A 210 9.38 0.73 -16.18
C PHE A 210 8.26 0.03 -16.92
N TYR A 211 8.19 -1.30 -16.96
CA TYR A 211 7.22 -2.03 -17.77
C TYR A 211 5.77 -1.63 -17.43
N GLY A 212 5.43 -1.65 -16.12
CA GLY A 212 4.10 -1.28 -15.65
C GLY A 212 3.74 0.19 -15.91
N LEU A 213 4.71 1.08 -15.78
CA LEU A 213 4.55 2.51 -16.00
C LEU A 213 4.11 2.79 -17.45
N PHE A 214 4.83 2.26 -18.43
CA PHE A 214 4.52 2.53 -19.84
C PHE A 214 3.17 1.95 -20.26
N PHE A 215 2.87 0.78 -19.79
CA PHE A 215 1.63 0.10 -20.10
C PHE A 215 0.40 0.72 -19.39
N ALA A 216 0.59 1.46 -18.30
CA ALA A 216 -0.48 2.19 -17.62
C ALA A 216 -1.10 3.32 -18.47
N ILE A 217 -0.36 3.89 -19.42
CA ILE A 217 -0.83 5.02 -20.22
C ILE A 217 -2.12 4.72 -21.01
N PRO A 218 -2.21 3.61 -21.80
CA PRO A 218 -3.47 3.27 -22.44
C PRO A 218 -4.59 2.92 -21.46
N LEU A 219 -4.26 2.41 -20.25
CA LEU A 219 -5.25 2.09 -19.22
C LEU A 219 -5.96 3.33 -18.67
N ARG A 220 -5.34 4.51 -18.70
CA ARG A 220 -5.96 5.78 -18.30
C ARG A 220 -7.27 6.01 -19.05
N LYS A 221 -7.26 5.87 -20.37
CA LYS A 221 -8.47 6.11 -21.20
C LYS A 221 -9.59 5.14 -20.85
N TYR A 222 -9.25 3.92 -20.51
CA TYR A 222 -10.22 2.90 -20.17
C TYR A 222 -10.76 3.08 -18.73
N TYR A 223 -9.88 3.15 -17.74
CA TYR A 223 -10.29 3.14 -16.34
C TYR A 223 -10.73 4.51 -15.80
N ILE A 224 -10.07 5.59 -16.23
CA ILE A 224 -10.37 6.94 -15.71
C ILE A 224 -11.47 7.61 -16.54
N LEU A 225 -11.38 7.56 -17.87
CA LEU A 225 -12.32 8.27 -18.74
C LEU A 225 -13.59 7.46 -19.03
N LYS A 226 -13.46 6.18 -19.38
CA LYS A 226 -14.61 5.34 -19.75
C LYS A 226 -15.33 4.72 -18.55
N GLN A 227 -14.60 4.01 -17.68
CA GLN A 227 -15.18 3.38 -16.49
C GLN A 227 -15.37 4.33 -15.31
N ARG A 228 -14.72 5.50 -15.35
CA ARG A 228 -14.79 6.53 -14.29
C ARG A 228 -14.51 5.99 -12.90
N LEU A 229 -13.55 5.06 -12.76
CA LEU A 229 -13.21 4.48 -11.47
C LEU A 229 -12.77 5.57 -10.48
N VAL A 230 -13.17 5.38 -9.23
CA VAL A 230 -13.00 6.38 -8.17
C VAL A 230 -11.53 6.56 -7.77
N PHE A 231 -10.76 5.46 -7.62
CA PHE A 231 -9.41 5.47 -7.07
C PHE A 231 -9.37 6.25 -5.74
N PRO A 232 -9.83 5.67 -4.62
CA PRO A 232 -10.09 6.42 -3.38
C PRO A 232 -8.90 7.23 -2.87
N SER A 233 -7.70 6.65 -2.70
CA SER A 233 -6.52 7.38 -2.22
C SER A 233 -6.02 8.47 -3.20
N PRO A 234 -5.90 8.24 -4.52
CA PRO A 234 -5.63 9.28 -5.50
C PRO A 234 -6.66 10.42 -5.51
N THR A 235 -7.93 10.08 -5.37
CA THR A 235 -9.01 11.09 -5.28
C THR A 235 -8.88 11.92 -4.01
N ALA A 236 -8.65 11.31 -2.86
CA ALA A 236 -8.38 12.00 -1.60
C ALA A 236 -7.15 12.92 -1.69
N THR A 237 -6.12 12.48 -2.42
CA THR A 237 -4.93 13.29 -2.69
C THR A 237 -5.28 14.52 -3.53
N ALA A 238 -6.10 14.37 -4.58
CA ALA A 238 -6.56 15.49 -5.40
C ALA A 238 -7.36 16.52 -4.59
N PHE A 239 -8.29 16.07 -3.73
CA PHE A 239 -9.03 16.95 -2.82
C PHE A 239 -8.10 17.67 -1.85
N THR A 240 -7.11 16.96 -1.30
CA THR A 240 -6.12 17.56 -0.39
C THR A 240 -5.30 18.64 -1.11
N ILE A 241 -4.79 18.36 -2.30
CA ILE A 241 -4.05 19.35 -3.10
C ILE A 241 -4.94 20.58 -3.35
N ARG A 242 -6.17 20.38 -3.81
CA ARG A 242 -7.12 21.47 -4.02
C ARG A 242 -7.32 22.29 -2.75
N SER A 243 -7.59 21.65 -1.62
CA SER A 243 -7.82 22.32 -0.34
C SER A 243 -6.60 23.08 0.20
N LEU A 244 -5.38 22.62 -0.09
CA LEU A 244 -4.14 23.30 0.29
C LEU A 244 -3.91 24.57 -0.53
N HIS A 245 -4.33 24.56 -1.80
CA HIS A 245 -4.19 25.72 -2.71
C HIS A 245 -5.40 26.66 -2.66
N ASP A 246 -6.49 26.27 -2.01
CA ASP A 246 -7.63 27.17 -1.78
C ASP A 246 -7.23 28.28 -0.80
N THR A 247 -7.07 29.47 -1.35
CA THR A 247 -6.74 30.69 -0.59
C THR A 247 -7.91 31.64 -0.51
N THR A 248 -9.11 31.24 -0.97
CA THR A 248 -10.28 32.11 -1.10
C THR A 248 -10.83 32.54 0.25
N THR A 249 -10.74 31.67 1.28
CA THR A 249 -11.25 31.99 2.61
C THR A 249 -10.16 31.95 3.69
N PRO A 250 -10.22 32.82 4.72
CA PRO A 250 -9.32 32.74 5.87
C PRO A 250 -9.37 31.40 6.59
N ALA A 251 -10.55 30.76 6.64
CA ALA A 251 -10.77 29.46 7.26
C ALA A 251 -10.00 28.35 6.52
N ALA A 252 -10.00 28.33 5.17
CA ALA A 252 -9.27 27.36 4.38
C ALA A 252 -7.75 27.50 4.60
N ARG A 253 -7.22 28.72 4.64
CA ARG A 253 -5.80 28.97 4.95
C ARG A 253 -5.40 28.45 6.33
N ILE A 254 -6.24 28.68 7.35
CA ILE A 254 -5.99 28.18 8.71
C ILE A 254 -6.02 26.66 8.74
N ALA A 255 -6.96 26.00 8.04
CA ALA A 255 -7.06 24.55 7.95
C ALA A 255 -5.82 23.95 7.28
N ALA A 256 -5.35 24.51 6.15
CA ALA A 256 -4.14 24.10 5.46
C ALA A 256 -2.90 24.23 6.38
N ALA A 257 -2.73 25.37 7.05
CA ALA A 257 -1.63 25.58 7.98
C ALA A 257 -1.66 24.60 9.17
N LYS A 258 -2.85 24.26 9.67
CA LYS A 258 -3.00 23.24 10.73
C LYS A 258 -2.61 21.86 10.23
N LYS A 259 -3.03 21.43 9.03
CA LYS A 259 -2.63 20.13 8.43
C LYS A 259 -1.11 20.01 8.34
N ILE A 260 -0.44 21.04 7.81
CA ILE A 260 1.02 21.06 7.70
C ILE A 260 1.69 21.01 9.08
N LYS A 261 1.21 21.81 10.04
CA LYS A 261 1.79 21.85 11.39
C LYS A 261 1.71 20.50 12.10
N ILE A 262 0.55 19.82 12.07
CA ILE A 262 0.42 18.51 12.74
C ILE A 262 1.27 17.45 12.05
N LEU A 263 1.31 17.44 10.72
CA LEU A 263 2.17 16.54 9.96
C LEU A 263 3.65 16.72 10.33
N ALA A 264 4.13 17.96 10.36
CA ALA A 264 5.52 18.25 10.73
C ALA A 264 5.82 17.89 12.20
N VAL A 265 4.93 18.22 13.13
CA VAL A 265 5.11 17.92 14.55
C VAL A 265 5.10 16.41 14.80
N SER A 266 4.15 15.67 14.18
CA SER A 266 4.09 14.21 14.33
C SER A 266 5.28 13.52 13.66
N PHE A 267 5.74 14.02 12.51
CA PHE A 267 6.94 13.50 11.84
C PHE A 267 8.19 13.66 12.70
N VAL A 268 8.48 14.90 13.15
CA VAL A 268 9.66 15.19 13.98
C VAL A 268 9.58 14.49 15.34
N GLY A 269 8.39 14.50 15.96
CA GLY A 269 8.16 13.81 17.23
C GLY A 269 8.40 12.30 17.14
N SER A 270 7.85 11.66 16.13
CA SER A 270 8.00 10.21 15.87
C SER A 270 9.46 9.85 15.53
N LEU A 271 10.11 10.64 14.66
CA LEU A 271 11.53 10.47 14.32
C LEU A 271 12.42 10.56 15.56
N THR A 272 12.24 11.62 16.35
CA THR A 272 13.03 11.83 17.58
C THR A 272 12.77 10.71 18.59
N PHE A 273 11.50 10.35 18.78
CA PHE A 273 11.12 9.28 19.71
C PHE A 273 11.75 7.95 19.30
N LYS A 274 11.67 7.54 18.00
CA LYS A 274 12.31 6.31 17.54
C LYS A 274 13.82 6.32 17.70
N THR A 275 14.46 7.46 17.41
CA THR A 275 15.92 7.58 17.53
C THR A 275 16.39 7.53 18.99
N VAL A 276 15.67 8.19 19.91
CA VAL A 276 16.05 8.26 21.32
C VAL A 276 15.72 6.97 22.06
N SER A 277 14.60 6.34 21.73
CA SER A 277 14.10 5.15 22.44
C SER A 277 15.05 3.95 22.35
N GLN A 278 15.89 3.84 21.32
CA GLN A 278 16.88 2.78 21.21
C GLN A 278 17.93 2.77 22.34
N TYR A 279 18.14 3.89 23.03
CA TYR A 279 19.09 3.96 24.14
C TYR A 279 18.50 3.50 25.48
N ALA A 280 17.18 3.33 25.57
CA ALA A 280 16.50 2.76 26.72
C ALA A 280 15.26 1.97 26.29
N PRO A 281 15.41 0.91 25.49
CA PRO A 281 14.28 0.23 24.83
C PRO A 281 13.28 -0.31 25.85
N GLY A 282 13.69 -0.98 26.89
CA GLY A 282 12.79 -1.56 27.89
C GLY A 282 11.90 -0.55 28.65
N ILE A 283 12.20 0.75 28.56
CA ILE A 283 11.41 1.82 29.19
C ILE A 283 10.67 2.66 28.16
N LEU A 284 11.35 3.04 27.08
CA LEU A 284 10.83 4.01 26.10
C LEU A 284 10.14 3.34 24.91
N TRP A 285 10.45 2.07 24.62
CA TRP A 285 9.98 1.43 23.41
C TRP A 285 9.22 0.12 23.67
N ASP A 286 9.88 -0.89 24.29
CA ASP A 286 9.34 -2.21 24.54
C ASP A 286 8.99 -2.41 26.01
N TRP A 287 7.72 -2.52 26.31
CA TRP A 287 7.23 -2.77 27.65
C TRP A 287 7.00 -4.27 27.84
N HIS A 288 7.99 -4.93 28.38
CA HIS A 288 7.97 -6.35 28.73
C HIS A 288 7.24 -6.59 30.04
N ILE A 289 5.93 -6.33 30.07
CA ILE A 289 5.12 -6.38 31.29
C ILE A 289 5.18 -7.76 31.96
N PHE A 290 5.20 -8.83 31.16
CA PHE A 290 5.24 -10.20 31.67
C PHE A 290 6.62 -10.53 32.26
N TRP A 291 7.71 -9.99 31.73
CA TRP A 291 9.02 -10.05 32.32
C TRP A 291 9.07 -9.32 33.67
N TRP A 292 8.49 -8.13 33.78
CA TRP A 292 8.44 -7.38 35.03
C TRP A 292 7.65 -8.14 36.10
N LEU A 293 6.49 -8.74 35.76
CA LEU A 293 5.72 -9.58 36.66
C LEU A 293 6.51 -10.82 37.10
N TYR A 294 7.30 -11.44 36.20
CA TYR A 294 8.19 -12.53 36.51
C TYR A 294 9.26 -12.13 37.53
N THR A 295 9.89 -10.95 37.38
CA THR A 295 10.89 -10.46 38.32
C THR A 295 10.27 -10.12 39.68
N TRP A 296 9.00 -9.72 39.74
CA TRP A 296 8.25 -9.46 40.96
C TRP A 296 7.74 -10.75 41.65
N GLY A 297 8.05 -11.94 41.11
CA GLY A 297 7.82 -13.24 41.75
C GLY A 297 6.79 -14.15 41.09
N TRP A 298 6.06 -13.68 40.07
CA TRP A 298 5.11 -14.54 39.33
C TRP A 298 5.81 -15.39 38.27
N LYS A 299 6.53 -16.42 38.71
CA LYS A 299 7.40 -17.24 37.83
C LYS A 299 6.71 -17.87 36.62
N GLY A 300 5.45 -18.30 36.77
CA GLY A 300 4.69 -18.94 35.67
C GLY A 300 4.38 -18.00 34.49
N ILE A 301 4.43 -16.66 34.67
CA ILE A 301 4.06 -15.71 33.62
C ILE A 301 5.13 -15.59 32.51
N ILE A 302 6.34 -16.12 32.73
CA ILE A 302 7.42 -16.14 31.73
C ILE A 302 7.00 -16.83 30.41
N HIS A 303 6.02 -17.73 30.48
CA HIS A 303 5.48 -18.38 29.28
C HIS A 303 4.80 -17.40 28.32
N ALA A 304 4.20 -16.31 28.82
CA ALA A 304 3.64 -15.28 27.95
C ALA A 304 4.75 -14.50 27.22
N GLU A 305 5.83 -14.18 27.92
CA GLU A 305 7.03 -13.58 27.32
C GLU A 305 7.65 -14.48 26.25
N SER A 306 7.71 -15.79 26.51
CA SER A 306 8.18 -16.81 25.55
C SER A 306 7.42 -16.82 24.23
N TRP A 307 6.17 -16.39 24.20
CA TRP A 307 5.33 -16.26 23.00
C TRP A 307 5.36 -14.87 22.38
N GLY A 308 6.24 -13.99 22.84
CA GLY A 308 6.41 -12.63 22.28
C GLY A 308 5.26 -11.68 22.61
N TRP A 309 4.54 -11.89 23.72
CA TRP A 309 3.51 -10.98 24.18
C TRP A 309 4.12 -9.87 25.02
N PHE A 310 4.22 -8.68 24.45
CA PHE A 310 4.60 -7.43 25.12
C PHE A 310 4.00 -6.24 24.36
N ILE A 311 4.25 -5.01 24.81
CA ILE A 311 3.74 -3.79 24.19
C ILE A 311 4.90 -3.00 23.61
N GLU A 312 4.88 -2.75 22.32
CA GLU A 312 5.81 -1.83 21.66
C GLU A 312 5.12 -0.48 21.43
N LEU A 313 5.78 0.60 21.87
CA LEU A 313 5.27 1.97 21.68
C LEU A 313 5.63 2.50 20.29
N THR A 314 5.14 1.87 19.26
CA THR A 314 5.44 2.21 17.87
C THR A 314 4.45 3.23 17.29
N PRO A 315 4.89 4.48 17.02
CA PRO A 315 4.05 5.48 16.36
C PRO A 315 3.58 5.05 14.96
N ALA A 316 4.41 4.32 14.22
CA ALA A 316 4.08 3.89 12.87
C ALA A 316 2.90 2.93 12.83
N PHE A 317 2.84 1.94 13.73
CA PHE A 317 1.72 1.00 13.76
C PHE A 317 0.47 1.60 14.38
N PHE A 318 0.63 2.52 15.32
CA PHE A 318 -0.49 3.35 15.76
C PHE A 318 -1.08 4.15 14.60
N GLY A 319 -0.25 4.86 13.81
CA GLY A 319 -0.67 5.57 12.60
C GLY A 319 -1.26 4.65 11.53
N ALA A 320 -0.64 3.47 11.31
CA ALA A 320 -1.16 2.48 10.37
C ALA A 320 -2.56 2.00 10.77
N GLY A 321 -2.81 1.79 12.05
CA GLY A 321 -4.13 1.45 12.59
C GLY A 321 -5.17 2.54 12.34
N MET A 322 -4.79 3.82 12.52
CA MET A 322 -5.65 4.97 12.21
C MET A 322 -6.11 4.98 10.75
N LEU A 323 -5.24 4.58 9.82
CA LEU A 323 -5.55 4.57 8.38
C LEU A 323 -6.27 3.29 7.93
N SER A 324 -5.87 2.13 8.47
CA SER A 324 -6.42 0.82 8.06
C SER A 324 -7.80 0.54 8.65
N GLY A 325 -8.18 1.21 9.72
CA GLY A 325 -9.47 1.09 10.38
C GLY A 325 -9.64 -0.19 11.21
N LEU A 326 -10.83 -0.31 11.85
CA LEU A 326 -11.11 -1.36 12.84
C LEU A 326 -11.06 -2.77 12.28
N ASN A 327 -11.65 -3.01 11.09
CA ASN A 327 -11.74 -4.37 10.54
C ASN A 327 -10.36 -4.99 10.28
N ALA A 328 -9.46 -4.24 9.63
CA ALA A 328 -8.11 -4.72 9.34
C ALA A 328 -7.29 -4.96 10.62
N SER A 329 -7.35 -4.01 11.56
CA SER A 329 -6.60 -4.09 12.83
C SER A 329 -7.10 -5.25 13.71
N TRP A 330 -8.41 -5.44 13.85
CA TRP A 330 -8.99 -6.57 14.59
C TRP A 330 -8.75 -7.91 13.90
N SER A 331 -8.77 -7.96 12.57
CA SER A 331 -8.45 -9.20 11.83
C SER A 331 -7.00 -9.62 12.06
N PHE A 332 -6.07 -8.67 12.07
CA PHE A 332 -4.67 -8.95 12.37
C PHE A 332 -4.49 -9.43 13.81
N MET A 333 -5.12 -8.77 14.78
CA MET A 333 -5.08 -9.20 16.17
C MET A 333 -5.69 -10.59 16.39
N LEU A 334 -6.84 -10.87 15.76
CA LEU A 334 -7.47 -12.19 15.82
C LEU A 334 -6.52 -13.27 15.30
N GLY A 335 -5.84 -13.00 14.18
CA GLY A 335 -4.81 -13.89 13.64
C GLY A 335 -3.68 -14.14 14.64
N SER A 336 -3.17 -13.09 15.28
CA SER A 336 -2.10 -13.21 16.28
C SER A 336 -2.55 -13.97 17.53
N ILE A 337 -3.76 -13.72 18.04
CA ILE A 337 -4.32 -14.47 19.16
C ILE A 337 -4.47 -15.96 18.80
N LEU A 338 -5.04 -16.26 17.63
CA LEU A 338 -5.22 -17.65 17.19
C LEU A 338 -3.87 -18.36 17.03
N ALA A 339 -2.90 -17.74 16.37
CA ALA A 339 -1.60 -18.32 16.08
C ALA A 339 -0.73 -18.48 17.35
N TRP A 340 -0.49 -17.38 18.06
CA TRP A 340 0.50 -17.27 19.14
C TRP A 340 -0.10 -17.44 20.55
N GLY A 341 -1.42 -17.27 20.68
CA GLY A 341 -2.13 -17.46 21.95
C GLY A 341 -2.81 -18.83 22.08
N VAL A 342 -3.21 -19.48 20.97
CA VAL A 342 -3.99 -20.72 21.01
C VAL A 342 -3.26 -21.86 20.29
N ILE A 343 -3.08 -21.76 18.97
CA ILE A 343 -2.57 -22.88 18.15
C ILE A 343 -1.13 -23.21 18.52
N GLY A 344 -0.25 -22.21 18.63
CA GLY A 344 1.15 -22.41 19.00
C GLY A 344 1.33 -23.16 20.32
N PRO A 345 0.74 -22.72 21.45
CA PRO A 345 0.76 -23.45 22.72
C PRO A 345 0.21 -24.88 22.63
N VAL A 346 -0.86 -25.08 21.87
CA VAL A 346 -1.44 -26.45 21.68
C VAL A 346 -0.46 -27.32 20.89
N LEU A 347 0.21 -26.83 19.87
CA LEU A 347 1.21 -27.58 19.08
C LEU A 347 2.40 -28.01 19.93
N VAL A 348 2.90 -27.12 20.78
CA VAL A 348 4.01 -27.42 21.70
C VAL A 348 3.56 -28.49 22.74
N LYS A 349 2.36 -28.35 23.32
CA LYS A 349 1.81 -29.32 24.25
C LYS A 349 1.61 -30.72 23.62
N GLN A 350 1.28 -30.77 22.32
CA GLN A 350 1.13 -32.00 21.56
C GLN A 350 2.47 -32.57 21.03
N GLY A 351 3.59 -31.89 21.25
CA GLY A 351 4.90 -32.31 20.74
C GLY A 351 5.03 -32.21 19.21
N LYS A 352 4.23 -31.32 18.56
CA LYS A 352 4.25 -31.07 17.12
C LYS A 352 5.14 -29.89 16.71
N ALA A 353 5.51 -29.01 17.67
CA ALA A 353 6.42 -27.92 17.48
C ALA A 353 7.30 -27.73 18.73
N PHE A 354 8.51 -27.21 18.53
CA PHE A 354 9.54 -27.18 19.57
C PHE A 354 10.20 -25.77 19.59
N GLY A 355 10.36 -25.23 20.81
CA GLY A 355 11.11 -23.98 21.02
C GLY A 355 12.56 -24.24 21.40
N ILE A 356 13.36 -23.20 21.44
CA ILE A 356 14.76 -23.20 21.86
C ILE A 356 14.84 -22.43 23.18
N ALA A 357 15.52 -22.99 24.20
CA ALA A 357 15.75 -22.28 25.44
C ALA A 357 16.56 -21.01 25.19
N GLN A 358 16.08 -19.86 25.69
CA GLN A 358 16.73 -18.55 25.55
C GLN A 358 17.86 -18.40 26.57
N SER A 359 17.70 -18.95 27.78
CA SER A 359 18.68 -18.90 28.83
C SER A 359 18.62 -20.16 29.69
N GLU A 360 19.76 -20.66 30.11
CA GLU A 360 19.85 -21.74 31.08
C GLU A 360 19.53 -21.29 32.52
N GLU A 361 19.74 -19.99 32.79
CA GLU A 361 19.54 -19.39 34.13
C GLU A 361 18.07 -19.05 34.41
N ILE A 362 17.23 -18.93 33.38
CA ILE A 362 15.81 -18.56 33.49
C ILE A 362 14.93 -19.72 33.01
N PRO A 363 14.56 -20.64 33.94
CA PRO A 363 13.77 -21.79 33.58
C PRO A 363 12.40 -21.41 32.97
N GLY A 364 12.08 -21.97 31.80
CA GLY A 364 10.82 -21.74 31.10
C GLY A 364 10.81 -20.58 30.13
N TRP A 365 11.91 -19.81 30.00
CA TRP A 365 12.06 -18.81 28.97
C TRP A 365 12.54 -19.47 27.66
N ILE A 366 11.61 -19.63 26.72
CA ILE A 366 11.79 -20.40 25.49
C ILE A 366 11.45 -19.52 24.29
N ALA A 367 12.31 -19.49 23.27
CA ALA A 367 12.04 -18.81 22.01
C ALA A 367 11.10 -19.63 21.12
N TYR A 368 9.80 -19.37 21.18
CA TYR A 368 8.83 -19.95 20.26
C TYR A 368 8.66 -19.14 18.97
N THR A 369 9.09 -17.90 18.96
CA THR A 369 9.00 -16.96 17.82
C THR A 369 10.19 -17.04 16.86
N SER A 370 11.23 -17.80 17.19
CA SER A 370 12.40 -18.04 16.35
C SER A 370 12.08 -18.97 15.17
N MET A 371 12.73 -18.71 14.01
CA MET A 371 12.71 -19.61 12.84
C MET A 371 13.72 -20.75 12.94
N SER A 372 14.63 -20.69 13.90
CA SER A 372 15.70 -21.68 14.02
C SER A 372 15.14 -23.06 14.36
N SER A 373 15.54 -24.08 13.59
CA SER A 373 15.22 -25.48 13.84
C SER A 373 16.30 -26.34 13.20
N LYS A 374 16.72 -27.41 13.89
CA LYS A 374 17.67 -28.39 13.35
C LYS A 374 17.02 -29.32 12.31
N ASP A 375 15.70 -29.51 12.41
CA ASP A 375 14.90 -30.33 11.48
C ASP A 375 13.54 -29.65 11.28
N TYR A 376 13.38 -29.00 10.16
CA TYR A 376 12.16 -28.23 9.81
C TYR A 376 10.93 -29.11 9.58
N ILE A 377 11.12 -30.40 9.26
CA ILE A 377 10.01 -31.32 8.94
C ILE A 377 9.54 -32.04 10.18
N ASN A 378 10.44 -32.66 10.94
CA ASN A 378 10.10 -33.55 12.07
C ASN A 378 10.08 -32.80 13.41
N ARG A 379 10.88 -31.75 13.55
CA ARG A 379 10.96 -30.90 14.76
C ARG A 379 10.88 -29.41 14.41
N PRO A 380 9.78 -28.96 13.77
CA PRO A 380 9.62 -27.56 13.38
C PRO A 380 9.52 -26.65 14.61
N SER A 381 9.99 -25.39 14.46
CA SER A 381 9.60 -24.34 15.41
C SER A 381 8.12 -23.97 15.22
N PRO A 382 7.43 -23.44 16.23
CA PRO A 382 6.06 -22.96 16.09
C PRO A 382 5.92 -21.95 14.95
N ARG A 383 6.90 -21.06 14.78
CA ARG A 383 6.93 -20.07 13.71
C ARG A 383 7.00 -20.69 12.32
N TYR A 384 7.86 -21.69 12.13
CA TYR A 384 7.94 -22.42 10.86
C TYR A 384 6.66 -23.20 10.55
N TRP A 385 6.05 -23.82 11.57
CA TRP A 385 4.80 -24.53 11.41
C TRP A 385 3.64 -23.59 11.06
N LEU A 386 3.49 -22.44 11.75
CA LEU A 386 2.42 -21.47 11.55
C LEU A 386 2.53 -20.68 10.22
N LEU A 387 3.75 -20.56 9.68
CA LEU A 387 4.01 -19.89 8.42
C LEU A 387 3.17 -20.45 7.26
N TRP A 388 3.08 -21.78 7.15
CA TRP A 388 2.39 -22.43 6.04
C TRP A 388 0.87 -22.22 6.05
N PRO A 389 0.16 -22.46 7.16
CA PRO A 389 -1.25 -22.11 7.28
C PRO A 389 -1.51 -20.63 6.99
N GLY A 390 -0.69 -19.72 7.52
CA GLY A 390 -0.83 -18.28 7.28
C GLY A 390 -0.68 -17.89 5.81
N VAL A 391 0.37 -18.37 5.14
CA VAL A 391 0.60 -18.09 3.72
C VAL A 391 -0.52 -18.68 2.86
N PHE A 392 -0.89 -19.96 3.12
CA PHE A 392 -1.90 -20.65 2.32
C PHE A 392 -3.29 -20.01 2.46
N LEU A 393 -3.65 -19.61 3.66
CA LEU A 393 -4.87 -18.86 3.97
C LEU A 393 -4.94 -17.55 3.20
N MET A 394 -3.87 -16.74 3.23
CA MET A 394 -3.81 -15.47 2.47
C MET A 394 -3.94 -15.71 0.96
N VAL A 395 -3.26 -16.72 0.44
CA VAL A 395 -3.29 -17.07 -0.99
C VAL A 395 -4.69 -17.50 -1.41
N CYS A 396 -5.30 -18.48 -0.71
CA CYS A 396 -6.63 -19.00 -1.04
C CYS A 396 -7.71 -17.92 -0.95
N TYR A 397 -7.68 -17.11 0.12
CA TYR A 397 -8.62 -15.98 0.27
C TYR A 397 -8.51 -15.00 -0.89
N SER A 398 -7.30 -14.60 -1.23
CA SER A 398 -7.07 -13.61 -2.27
C SER A 398 -7.40 -14.12 -3.67
N PHE A 399 -7.11 -15.39 -3.97
CA PHE A 399 -7.55 -16.00 -5.24
C PHE A 399 -9.07 -16.11 -5.33
N ALA A 400 -9.75 -16.42 -4.24
CA ALA A 400 -11.21 -16.45 -4.20
C ALA A 400 -11.81 -15.06 -4.46
N GLU A 401 -11.29 -14.00 -3.82
CA GLU A 401 -11.73 -12.60 -4.08
C GLU A 401 -11.49 -12.19 -5.55
N ILE A 402 -10.35 -12.55 -6.13
CA ILE A 402 -10.06 -12.31 -7.55
C ILE A 402 -11.03 -13.08 -8.45
N ALA A 403 -11.35 -14.34 -8.12
CA ALA A 403 -12.26 -15.15 -8.91
C ALA A 403 -13.68 -14.55 -8.95
N PHE A 404 -14.18 -14.02 -7.81
CA PHE A 404 -15.45 -13.28 -7.79
C PHE A 404 -15.41 -11.97 -8.59
N SER A 405 -14.26 -11.34 -8.70
CA SER A 405 -14.05 -10.16 -9.53
C SER A 405 -13.83 -10.49 -11.03
N ALA A 406 -13.65 -11.76 -11.37
CA ALA A 406 -13.35 -12.19 -12.75
C ALA A 406 -14.38 -11.74 -13.81
N PRO A 407 -15.70 -11.71 -13.56
CA PRO A 407 -16.67 -11.20 -14.55
C PRO A 407 -16.43 -9.72 -14.88
N ILE A 408 -16.04 -8.91 -13.88
CA ILE A 408 -15.71 -7.48 -14.06
C ILE A 408 -14.47 -7.36 -14.95
N PHE A 409 -13.42 -8.14 -14.67
CA PHE A 409 -12.20 -8.17 -15.49
C PHE A 409 -12.49 -8.62 -16.91
N TRP A 410 -13.31 -9.65 -17.06
CA TRP A 410 -13.68 -10.17 -18.38
C TRP A 410 -14.48 -9.15 -19.20
N SER A 411 -15.42 -8.44 -18.57
CA SER A 411 -16.16 -7.35 -19.22
C SER A 411 -15.24 -6.21 -19.64
N ALA A 412 -14.24 -5.88 -18.80
CA ALA A 412 -13.24 -4.87 -19.08
C ALA A 412 -12.37 -5.24 -20.30
N ILE A 413 -11.86 -6.47 -20.33
CA ILE A 413 -11.05 -7.00 -21.44
C ILE A 413 -11.89 -7.03 -22.74
N LYS A 414 -13.12 -7.54 -22.68
CA LYS A 414 -14.05 -7.60 -23.82
C LYS A 414 -14.36 -6.20 -24.38
N SER A 415 -14.61 -5.23 -23.50
CA SER A 415 -14.84 -3.85 -23.91
C SER A 415 -13.60 -3.24 -24.55
N GLY A 416 -12.43 -3.38 -23.94
CA GLY A 416 -11.16 -2.89 -24.49
C GLY A 416 -10.83 -3.49 -25.86
N TYR A 417 -11.06 -4.80 -26.04
CA TYR A 417 -10.90 -5.48 -27.33
C TYR A 417 -11.85 -4.93 -28.39
N ARG A 418 -13.15 -4.75 -28.05
CA ARG A 418 -14.17 -4.20 -28.93
C ARG A 418 -13.79 -2.80 -29.40
N ASP A 419 -13.36 -1.93 -28.49
CA ASP A 419 -13.01 -0.55 -28.79
C ASP A 419 -11.73 -0.45 -29.63
N THR A 420 -10.74 -1.30 -29.34
CA THR A 420 -9.51 -1.38 -30.14
C THR A 420 -9.80 -1.85 -31.55
N ARG A 421 -10.65 -2.88 -31.70
CA ARG A 421 -11.06 -3.41 -32.99
C ARG A 421 -11.82 -2.35 -33.82
N TYR A 422 -12.70 -1.59 -33.17
CA TYR A 422 -13.42 -0.49 -33.82
C TYR A 422 -12.45 0.58 -34.34
N LYS A 423 -11.50 1.04 -33.52
CA LYS A 423 -10.45 2.01 -33.93
C LYS A 423 -9.60 1.52 -35.09
N LEU A 424 -9.21 0.26 -35.06
CA LEU A 424 -8.41 -0.32 -36.15
C LEU A 424 -9.21 -0.37 -37.49
N ARG A 425 -10.48 -0.71 -37.42
CA ARG A 425 -11.36 -0.72 -38.61
C ARG A 425 -11.59 0.69 -39.16
N GLU A 426 -11.88 1.64 -38.28
CA GLU A 426 -12.01 3.06 -38.64
C GLU A 426 -10.73 3.58 -39.32
N ALA A 427 -9.55 3.30 -38.73
CA ALA A 427 -8.26 3.71 -39.29
C ALA A 427 -7.98 3.03 -40.64
N GLN A 428 -8.39 1.76 -40.82
CA GLN A 428 -8.28 1.05 -42.09
C GLN A 428 -9.21 1.62 -43.16
N ALA A 429 -10.45 1.95 -42.79
CA ALA A 429 -11.41 2.59 -43.72
C ALA A 429 -10.90 3.98 -44.16
N ARG A 430 -10.42 4.80 -43.25
CA ARG A 430 -9.80 6.10 -43.57
C ARG A 430 -8.60 5.96 -44.52
N ARG A 431 -7.75 4.94 -44.31
CA ARG A 431 -6.60 4.67 -45.20
C ARG A 431 -7.02 4.25 -46.60
N LYS A 432 -8.20 3.59 -46.73
CA LYS A 432 -8.77 3.15 -48.00
C LYS A 432 -9.68 4.20 -48.65
N GLY A 433 -9.88 5.37 -48.03
CA GLY A 433 -10.82 6.39 -48.56
C GLY A 433 -12.29 5.96 -48.51
N GLN A 434 -12.64 4.97 -47.67
CA GLN A 434 -14.02 4.45 -47.55
C GLN A 434 -14.74 5.13 -46.41
N GLU A 435 -16.02 5.44 -46.56
CA GLU A 435 -16.87 5.87 -45.46
C GLU A 435 -17.03 4.75 -44.43
N PHE A 436 -16.86 5.07 -43.13
CA PHE A 436 -16.97 4.12 -42.05
C PHE A 436 -18.30 4.33 -41.31
N ASN A 437 -19.28 3.45 -41.52
CA ASN A 437 -20.64 3.57 -40.99
C ASN A 437 -20.97 2.54 -39.91
N GLU A 438 -19.98 1.93 -39.26
CA GLU A 438 -20.25 1.06 -38.10
C GLU A 438 -20.73 1.89 -36.91
N PRO A 439 -21.78 1.42 -36.15
CA PRO A 439 -22.22 2.13 -34.94
C PRO A 439 -21.09 2.17 -33.90
N LYS A 440 -20.92 3.32 -33.26
CA LYS A 440 -19.92 3.48 -32.19
C LYS A 440 -20.24 2.52 -31.06
N PRO A 441 -19.24 1.82 -30.49
CA PRO A 441 -19.44 1.01 -29.29
C PRO A 441 -19.95 1.85 -28.13
N GLU A 442 -20.78 1.28 -27.29
CA GLU A 442 -21.32 1.93 -26.10
C GLU A 442 -20.18 2.48 -25.20
N GLY A 443 -20.29 3.75 -24.81
CA GLY A 443 -19.27 4.47 -24.02
C GLY A 443 -17.98 4.80 -24.78
N TYR A 444 -17.94 4.66 -26.12
CA TYR A 444 -16.76 5.01 -26.91
C TYR A 444 -16.46 6.52 -26.89
N GLU A 445 -17.50 7.36 -26.91
CA GLU A 445 -17.37 8.83 -26.87
C GLU A 445 -16.77 9.31 -25.52
N ALA A 446 -17.02 8.58 -24.44
CA ALA A 446 -16.40 8.88 -23.13
C ALA A 446 -14.87 8.67 -23.12
N MET A 447 -14.29 8.05 -24.14
CA MET A 447 -12.83 7.90 -24.27
C MET A 447 -12.15 9.10 -24.95
N GLU A 448 -12.91 10.12 -25.37
CA GLU A 448 -12.33 11.37 -25.82
C GLU A 448 -11.65 12.06 -24.64
N ASP A 449 -10.34 12.29 -24.81
CA ASP A 449 -9.52 12.84 -23.74
C ASP A 449 -9.80 14.34 -23.57
N PRO A 450 -10.24 14.82 -22.41
CA PRO A 450 -10.45 16.26 -22.19
C PRO A 450 -9.15 17.06 -22.20
N ALA A 451 -7.99 16.41 -22.07
CA ALA A 451 -6.70 17.07 -22.19
C ALA A 451 -6.40 17.43 -23.65
N PRO A 452 -5.90 18.63 -23.95
CA PRO A 452 -5.55 19.02 -25.30
C PRO A 452 -4.46 18.13 -25.89
N PRO A 453 -4.38 17.95 -27.22
CA PRO A 453 -3.48 16.98 -27.86
C PRO A 453 -1.99 17.14 -27.48
N HIS A 454 -1.53 18.37 -27.20
CA HIS A 454 -0.15 18.66 -26.82
C HIS A 454 0.16 18.26 -25.36
N GLU A 455 -0.85 18.10 -24.52
CA GLU A 455 -0.72 17.62 -23.14
C GLU A 455 -0.89 16.11 -22.99
N GLN A 456 -1.31 15.42 -24.06
CA GLN A 456 -1.42 13.96 -24.05
C GLN A 456 -0.05 13.32 -24.23
N VAL A 457 0.14 12.14 -23.61
CA VAL A 457 1.38 11.36 -23.78
C VAL A 457 1.48 10.89 -25.24
N PRO A 458 2.55 11.25 -25.98
CA PRO A 458 2.70 10.85 -27.35
C PRO A 458 2.84 9.33 -27.50
N LEU A 459 2.20 8.76 -28.53
CA LEU A 459 2.17 7.32 -28.76
C LEU A 459 3.57 6.70 -28.81
N TRP A 460 4.51 7.37 -29.51
CA TRP A 460 5.87 6.87 -29.65
C TRP A 460 6.59 6.74 -28.29
N ALA A 461 6.37 7.64 -27.35
CA ALA A 461 7.09 7.66 -26.06
C ALA A 461 6.73 6.44 -25.20
N TRP A 462 5.44 6.15 -25.01
CA TRP A 462 5.06 4.99 -24.20
C TRP A 462 5.24 3.64 -24.94
N VAL A 463 5.04 3.59 -26.27
CA VAL A 463 5.27 2.35 -27.04
C VAL A 463 6.75 2.01 -27.12
N ALA A 464 7.61 2.99 -27.43
CA ALA A 464 9.05 2.77 -27.46
C ALA A 464 9.59 2.38 -26.07
N GLY A 465 9.12 3.07 -25.01
CA GLY A 465 9.46 2.73 -23.64
C GLY A 465 9.02 1.34 -23.23
N LEU A 466 7.80 0.94 -23.62
CA LEU A 466 7.27 -0.41 -23.37
C LEU A 466 8.15 -1.48 -24.06
N LEU A 467 8.43 -1.32 -25.35
CA LEU A 467 9.27 -2.25 -26.10
C LEU A 467 10.70 -2.32 -25.52
N LEU A 468 11.27 -1.17 -25.17
CA LEU A 468 12.59 -1.11 -24.55
C LEU A 468 12.60 -1.85 -23.20
N SER A 469 11.59 -1.64 -22.35
CA SER A 469 11.49 -2.32 -21.05
C SER A 469 11.29 -3.84 -21.21
N MET A 470 10.51 -4.30 -22.22
CA MET A 470 10.38 -5.72 -22.52
C MET A 470 11.72 -6.34 -22.96
N VAL A 471 12.42 -5.70 -23.90
CA VAL A 471 13.74 -6.17 -24.38
C VAL A 471 14.73 -6.16 -23.21
N ALA A 472 14.78 -5.10 -22.40
CA ALA A 472 15.65 -5.03 -21.25
C ALA A 472 15.38 -6.17 -20.26
N THR A 473 14.10 -6.47 -19.97
CA THR A 473 13.71 -7.56 -19.08
C THR A 473 14.16 -8.92 -19.61
N LEU A 474 14.01 -9.18 -20.90
CA LEU A 474 14.45 -10.44 -21.51
C LEU A 474 15.98 -10.56 -21.52
N VAL A 475 16.68 -9.51 -21.93
CA VAL A 475 18.16 -9.52 -22.02
C VAL A 475 18.80 -9.62 -20.64
N VAL A 476 18.43 -8.75 -19.70
CA VAL A 476 18.97 -8.76 -18.34
C VAL A 476 18.56 -10.04 -17.61
N GLY A 477 17.30 -10.47 -17.76
CA GLY A 477 16.79 -11.70 -17.19
C GLY A 477 17.63 -12.91 -17.64
N HIS A 478 17.93 -13.00 -18.93
CA HIS A 478 18.72 -14.11 -19.49
C HIS A 478 20.18 -14.08 -18.99
N PHE A 479 20.89 -12.96 -19.18
CA PHE A 479 22.32 -12.90 -18.91
C PHE A 479 22.69 -12.83 -17.42
N GLN A 480 21.87 -12.20 -16.59
CA GLN A 480 22.21 -12.00 -15.18
C GLN A 480 21.48 -12.92 -14.21
N PHE A 481 20.28 -13.37 -14.59
CA PHE A 481 19.41 -14.16 -13.73
C PHE A 481 19.09 -15.54 -14.30
N HIS A 482 19.77 -15.96 -15.37
CA HIS A 482 19.56 -17.25 -16.04
C HIS A 482 18.09 -17.55 -16.38
N LEU A 483 17.33 -16.49 -16.66
CA LEU A 483 15.92 -16.60 -17.01
C LEU A 483 15.83 -17.02 -18.48
N ASP A 484 15.27 -18.20 -18.75
CA ASP A 484 15.01 -18.62 -20.12
C ASP A 484 14.08 -17.63 -20.83
N ALA A 485 14.32 -17.35 -22.11
CA ALA A 485 13.57 -16.34 -22.86
C ALA A 485 12.07 -16.66 -22.90
N GLY A 486 11.68 -17.93 -22.98
CA GLY A 486 10.30 -18.37 -22.92
C GLY A 486 9.64 -18.05 -21.58
N VAL A 487 10.34 -18.31 -20.48
CA VAL A 487 9.88 -17.98 -19.12
C VAL A 487 9.79 -16.46 -18.93
N GLY A 488 10.73 -15.70 -19.48
CA GLY A 488 10.70 -14.24 -19.49
C GLY A 488 9.49 -13.67 -20.23
N ILE A 489 9.15 -14.21 -21.40
CA ILE A 489 7.93 -13.81 -22.16
C ILE A 489 6.67 -14.13 -21.35
N VAL A 490 6.57 -15.32 -20.76
CA VAL A 490 5.43 -15.69 -19.92
C VAL A 490 5.32 -14.76 -18.72
N SER A 491 6.46 -14.39 -18.09
CA SER A 491 6.50 -13.44 -16.98
C SER A 491 5.93 -12.07 -17.38
N LEU A 492 6.33 -11.52 -18.53
CA LEU A 492 5.81 -10.26 -19.06
C LEU A 492 4.31 -10.34 -19.40
N LEU A 493 3.86 -11.46 -19.94
CA LEU A 493 2.43 -11.69 -20.20
C LEU A 493 1.61 -11.74 -18.90
N LEU A 494 2.11 -12.44 -17.89
CA LEU A 494 1.49 -12.46 -16.56
C LEU A 494 1.49 -11.07 -15.93
N ALA A 495 2.59 -10.32 -16.05
CA ALA A 495 2.69 -8.94 -15.58
C ALA A 495 1.61 -8.05 -16.23
N PHE A 496 1.38 -8.19 -17.53
CA PHE A 496 0.33 -7.49 -18.26
C PHE A 496 -1.07 -7.82 -17.72
N ILE A 497 -1.41 -9.10 -17.61
CA ILE A 497 -2.72 -9.55 -17.11
C ILE A 497 -2.94 -9.09 -15.69
N PHE A 498 -1.95 -9.25 -14.84
CA PHE A 498 -2.04 -8.92 -13.42
C PHE A 498 -2.05 -7.42 -13.16
N ALA A 499 -1.39 -6.62 -14.00
CA ALA A 499 -1.48 -5.18 -13.89
C ALA A 499 -2.90 -4.67 -14.21
N PHE A 500 -3.57 -5.28 -15.19
CA PHE A 500 -4.99 -5.02 -15.45
C PHE A 500 -5.87 -5.26 -14.23
N ILE A 501 -5.66 -6.41 -13.57
CA ILE A 501 -6.36 -6.79 -12.33
C ILE A 501 -6.03 -5.82 -11.20
N GLY A 502 -4.76 -5.48 -11.03
CA GLY A 502 -4.29 -4.55 -9.99
C GLY A 502 -4.91 -3.17 -10.11
N VAL A 503 -4.92 -2.61 -11.32
CA VAL A 503 -5.50 -1.28 -11.59
C VAL A 503 -7.02 -1.28 -11.36
N GLN A 504 -7.74 -2.32 -11.81
CA GLN A 504 -9.18 -2.45 -11.54
C GLN A 504 -9.46 -2.55 -10.05
N SER A 505 -8.73 -3.41 -9.33
CA SER A 505 -8.89 -3.59 -7.89
C SER A 505 -8.64 -2.30 -7.13
N SER A 506 -7.51 -1.64 -7.40
CA SER A 506 -7.18 -0.37 -6.74
C SER A 506 -8.16 0.75 -7.09
N GLY A 507 -8.62 0.80 -8.35
CA GLY A 507 -9.59 1.79 -8.79
C GLY A 507 -10.97 1.66 -8.12
N THR A 508 -11.35 0.44 -7.73
CA THR A 508 -12.64 0.17 -7.08
C THR A 508 -12.55 0.12 -5.55
N THR A 509 -11.49 -0.47 -5.01
CA THR A 509 -11.42 -0.82 -3.57
C THR A 509 -10.24 -0.20 -2.84
N ASP A 510 -9.37 0.53 -3.52
CA ASP A 510 -8.11 1.08 -3.01
C ASP A 510 -7.08 0.00 -2.57
N VAL A 511 -7.37 -1.27 -2.83
CA VAL A 511 -6.49 -2.38 -2.47
C VAL A 511 -5.62 -2.77 -3.65
N ASN A 512 -4.31 -2.63 -3.50
CA ASN A 512 -3.34 -3.11 -4.50
C ASN A 512 -2.90 -4.54 -4.14
N PRO A 513 -3.30 -5.58 -4.90
CA PRO A 513 -3.07 -6.98 -4.57
C PRO A 513 -1.67 -7.49 -5.00
N ILE A 514 -0.62 -6.67 -4.90
CA ILE A 514 0.74 -6.99 -5.37
C ILE A 514 1.24 -8.34 -4.85
N GLY A 515 1.09 -8.57 -3.55
CA GLY A 515 1.58 -9.80 -2.92
C GLY A 515 0.91 -11.07 -3.45
N VAL A 516 -0.35 -10.98 -3.88
CA VAL A 516 -1.09 -12.10 -4.50
C VAL A 516 -0.66 -12.29 -5.93
N ILE A 517 -0.55 -11.21 -6.69
CA ILE A 517 -0.10 -11.17 -8.08
C ILE A 517 1.28 -11.82 -8.21
N ALA A 518 2.21 -11.42 -7.36
CA ALA A 518 3.56 -11.99 -7.36
C ALA A 518 3.55 -13.49 -7.06
N LYS A 519 2.80 -13.94 -6.05
CA LYS A 519 2.67 -15.36 -5.70
C LYS A 519 1.98 -16.17 -6.81
N ALA A 520 0.97 -15.59 -7.47
CA ALA A 520 0.33 -16.22 -8.63
C ALA A 520 1.34 -16.43 -9.76
N SER A 521 2.16 -15.42 -10.05
CA SER A 521 3.25 -15.55 -11.02
C SER A 521 4.26 -16.63 -10.59
N GLN A 522 4.67 -16.65 -9.31
CA GLN A 522 5.57 -17.66 -8.77
C GLN A 522 5.00 -19.10 -8.94
N LEU A 523 3.70 -19.32 -8.74
CA LEU A 523 3.06 -20.61 -8.93
C LEU A 523 3.13 -21.07 -10.40
N VAL A 524 2.82 -20.17 -11.35
CA VAL A 524 2.87 -20.47 -12.79
C VAL A 524 4.31 -20.77 -13.22
N ILE A 525 5.25 -19.90 -12.88
CA ILE A 525 6.65 -20.04 -13.29
C ILE A 525 7.29 -21.27 -12.63
N GLY A 526 7.00 -21.52 -11.34
CA GLY A 526 7.47 -22.73 -10.66
C GLY A 526 6.98 -24.01 -11.31
N GLY A 527 5.72 -24.04 -11.77
CA GLY A 527 5.19 -25.15 -12.55
C GLY A 527 5.92 -25.35 -13.88
N ILE A 528 6.22 -24.27 -14.60
CA ILE A 528 6.93 -24.32 -15.90
C ILE A 528 8.37 -24.81 -15.68
N THR A 529 9.12 -24.19 -14.77
CA THR A 529 10.53 -24.56 -14.51
C THR A 529 10.69 -25.99 -14.00
N LYS A 530 9.71 -26.47 -13.21
CA LYS A 530 9.69 -27.87 -12.76
C LYS A 530 9.41 -28.83 -13.93
N ALA A 531 8.46 -28.48 -14.82
CA ALA A 531 8.15 -29.29 -16.00
C ALA A 531 9.33 -29.35 -17.01
N GLN A 532 10.14 -28.30 -17.09
CA GLN A 532 11.34 -28.22 -17.93
C GLN A 532 12.56 -28.93 -17.30
N GLY A 533 12.49 -29.35 -16.03
CA GLY A 533 13.63 -30.00 -15.35
C GLY A 533 14.80 -29.06 -15.07
N ILE A 534 14.57 -27.76 -14.94
CA ILE A 534 15.61 -26.77 -14.67
C ILE A 534 16.24 -27.04 -13.30
N PRO A 535 17.57 -26.89 -13.13
CA PRO A 535 18.25 -27.06 -11.85
C PRO A 535 17.62 -26.20 -10.75
N LEU A 536 17.55 -26.74 -9.52
CA LEU A 536 16.84 -26.11 -8.40
C LEU A 536 17.23 -24.64 -8.16
N HIS A 537 18.53 -24.35 -8.18
CA HIS A 537 19.05 -23.00 -7.95
C HIS A 537 18.56 -22.00 -9.02
N GLU A 538 18.63 -22.38 -10.29
CA GLU A 538 18.18 -21.56 -11.42
C GLU A 538 16.65 -21.43 -11.42
N ALA A 539 15.92 -22.51 -11.11
CA ALA A 539 14.47 -22.49 -11.00
C ALA A 539 13.98 -21.55 -9.89
N GLN A 540 14.66 -21.53 -8.74
CA GLN A 540 14.36 -20.62 -7.62
C GLN A 540 14.65 -19.17 -8.00
N LEU A 541 15.78 -18.92 -8.64
CA LEU A 541 16.16 -17.58 -9.11
C LEU A 541 15.16 -17.06 -10.14
N ALA A 542 14.86 -17.86 -11.17
CA ALA A 542 13.87 -17.53 -12.20
C ALA A 542 12.48 -17.26 -11.58
N ASN A 543 12.07 -18.05 -10.59
CA ASN A 543 10.80 -17.91 -9.89
C ASN A 543 10.70 -16.56 -9.16
N LEU A 544 11.72 -16.16 -8.40
CA LEU A 544 11.76 -14.91 -7.67
C LEU A 544 11.85 -13.69 -8.61
N VAL A 545 12.66 -13.77 -9.66
CA VAL A 545 12.78 -12.70 -10.66
C VAL A 545 11.46 -12.49 -11.40
N ALA A 546 10.85 -13.57 -11.89
CA ALA A 546 9.57 -13.49 -12.60
C ALA A 546 8.44 -12.99 -11.72
N GLY A 547 8.38 -13.46 -10.45
CA GLY A 547 7.44 -12.94 -9.45
C GLY A 547 7.64 -11.43 -9.19
N SER A 548 8.90 -10.99 -9.15
CA SER A 548 9.27 -9.58 -8.97
C SER A 548 8.83 -8.74 -10.17
N VAL A 549 9.09 -9.18 -11.38
CA VAL A 549 8.67 -8.49 -12.61
C VAL A 549 7.15 -8.33 -12.66
N ALA A 550 6.39 -9.39 -12.39
CA ALA A 550 4.94 -9.34 -12.42
C ALA A 550 4.36 -8.45 -11.29
N GLY A 551 4.87 -8.60 -10.06
CA GLY A 551 4.40 -7.84 -8.90
C GLY A 551 4.69 -6.35 -9.02
N GLN A 552 5.92 -5.98 -9.38
CA GLN A 552 6.32 -4.59 -9.53
C GLN A 552 5.67 -3.92 -10.74
N ALA A 553 5.54 -4.61 -11.86
CA ALA A 553 4.82 -4.08 -13.02
C ALA A 553 3.35 -3.74 -12.68
N ALA A 554 2.67 -4.62 -11.93
CA ALA A 554 1.32 -4.34 -11.46
C ALA A 554 1.29 -3.14 -10.51
N SER A 555 2.25 -3.04 -9.58
CA SER A 555 2.36 -1.91 -8.65
C SER A 555 2.54 -0.59 -9.39
N HIS A 556 3.51 -0.52 -10.31
CA HIS A 556 3.78 0.72 -11.05
C HIS A 556 2.65 1.11 -12.01
N ALA A 557 1.91 0.12 -12.55
CA ALA A 557 0.72 0.40 -13.33
C ALA A 557 -0.40 1.00 -12.47
N VAL A 558 -0.59 0.51 -11.26
CA VAL A 558 -1.54 1.05 -10.27
C VAL A 558 -1.15 2.46 -9.87
N ASP A 559 0.11 2.67 -9.49
CA ASP A 559 0.63 3.97 -9.06
C ASP A 559 0.48 5.02 -10.17
N MET A 560 0.93 4.70 -11.39
CA MET A 560 0.80 5.61 -12.54
C MET A 560 -0.66 5.92 -12.87
N THR A 561 -1.56 4.93 -12.84
CA THR A 561 -2.97 5.16 -13.15
C THR A 561 -3.63 5.99 -12.04
N GLY A 562 -3.28 5.75 -10.77
CA GLY A 562 -3.73 6.53 -9.63
C GLY A 562 -3.26 7.99 -9.71
N ASP A 563 -1.99 8.21 -10.03
CA ASP A 563 -1.43 9.54 -10.22
C ASP A 563 -2.12 10.28 -11.38
N LEU A 564 -2.35 9.60 -12.51
CA LEU A 564 -3.13 10.14 -13.62
C LEU A 564 -4.58 10.45 -13.25
N LYS A 565 -5.19 9.72 -12.28
CA LYS A 565 -6.51 10.07 -11.72
C LYS A 565 -6.44 11.37 -10.90
N THR A 566 -5.43 11.50 -10.03
CA THR A 566 -5.18 12.75 -9.30
C THR A 566 -5.01 13.92 -10.26
N GLY A 567 -4.18 13.75 -11.30
CA GLY A 567 -3.98 14.77 -12.33
C GLY A 567 -5.24 15.07 -13.13
N HIS A 568 -6.04 14.08 -13.48
CA HIS A 568 -7.31 14.25 -14.18
C HIS A 568 -8.27 15.14 -13.37
N LEU A 569 -8.42 14.87 -12.08
CA LEU A 569 -9.28 15.67 -11.20
C LEU A 569 -8.81 17.13 -11.07
N LEU A 570 -7.49 17.35 -11.00
CA LEU A 570 -6.86 18.67 -10.89
C LEU A 570 -6.61 19.35 -12.23
N ARG A 571 -6.98 18.73 -13.37
CA ARG A 571 -6.69 19.19 -14.73
C ARG A 571 -5.19 19.39 -15.00
N ALA A 572 -4.34 18.58 -14.36
CA ALA A 572 -2.92 18.54 -14.64
C ALA A 572 -2.63 17.79 -15.94
N SER A 573 -1.57 18.21 -16.64
CA SER A 573 -1.15 17.63 -17.91
C SER A 573 -0.69 16.18 -17.78
N PRO A 574 -1.33 15.21 -18.48
CA PRO A 574 -0.90 13.82 -18.48
C PRO A 574 0.57 13.61 -18.88
N VAL A 575 1.09 14.41 -19.85
CA VAL A 575 2.48 14.30 -20.28
C VAL A 575 3.45 14.81 -19.22
N ALA A 576 3.09 15.85 -18.45
CA ALA A 576 3.90 16.33 -17.35
C ALA A 576 4.02 15.27 -16.24
N MET A 577 2.91 14.62 -15.89
CA MET A 577 2.89 13.53 -14.91
C MET A 577 3.67 12.31 -15.40
N PHE A 578 3.56 11.94 -16.67
CA PHE A 578 4.31 10.84 -17.27
C PHE A 578 5.84 11.06 -17.18
N TRP A 579 6.33 12.25 -17.56
CA TRP A 579 7.76 12.54 -17.44
C TRP A 579 8.22 12.66 -15.99
N SER A 580 7.38 13.17 -15.11
CA SER A 580 7.65 13.18 -13.66
C SER A 580 7.79 11.78 -13.10
N GLN A 581 6.92 10.85 -13.51
CA GLN A 581 6.99 9.44 -13.11
C GLN A 581 8.30 8.78 -13.59
N ILE A 582 8.69 9.01 -14.84
CA ILE A 582 9.95 8.48 -15.38
C ILE A 582 11.16 9.04 -14.61
N ALA A 583 11.19 10.35 -14.39
CA ALA A 583 12.29 11.00 -13.68
C ALA A 583 12.36 10.53 -12.21
N GLY A 584 11.21 10.47 -11.53
CA GLY A 584 11.13 9.95 -10.18
C GLY A 584 11.55 8.49 -10.08
N SER A 585 11.12 7.63 -11.00
CA SER A 585 11.55 6.22 -11.04
C SER A 585 13.06 6.10 -11.27
N PHE A 586 13.63 6.92 -12.18
CA PHE A 586 15.08 6.91 -12.41
C PHE A 586 15.87 7.26 -11.15
N ILE A 587 15.45 8.31 -10.43
CA ILE A 587 16.05 8.69 -9.14
C ILE A 587 15.80 7.59 -8.10
N GLY A 588 14.60 7.05 -8.05
CA GLY A 588 14.19 5.99 -7.12
C GLY A 588 15.00 4.70 -7.24
N ILE A 589 15.48 4.33 -8.44
CA ILE A 589 16.37 3.17 -8.65
C ILE A 589 17.63 3.31 -7.81
N TRP A 590 18.31 4.46 -7.90
CA TRP A 590 19.54 4.71 -7.12
C TRP A 590 19.27 4.73 -5.63
N LEU A 591 18.18 5.40 -5.23
CA LEU A 591 17.83 5.56 -3.83
C LEU A 591 17.42 4.23 -3.18
N SER A 592 16.64 3.39 -3.87
CA SER A 592 16.18 2.12 -3.33
C SER A 592 17.31 1.12 -3.14
N VAL A 593 18.22 1.01 -4.12
CA VAL A 593 19.41 0.15 -4.00
C VAL A 593 20.32 0.66 -2.89
N GLY A 594 20.58 1.98 -2.83
CA GLY A 594 21.41 2.58 -1.79
C GLY A 594 20.85 2.36 -0.38
N LEU A 595 19.53 2.55 -0.20
CA LEU A 595 18.84 2.28 1.06
C LEU A 595 18.92 0.81 1.45
N PHE A 596 18.71 -0.11 0.52
CA PHE A 596 18.83 -1.54 0.83
C PHE A 596 20.24 -1.91 1.26
N VAL A 597 21.27 -1.43 0.57
CA VAL A 597 22.68 -1.66 0.95
C VAL A 597 22.95 -1.08 2.35
N LEU A 598 22.41 0.10 2.66
CA LEU A 598 22.51 0.70 3.99
C LEU A 598 21.90 -0.22 5.07
N PHE A 599 20.66 -0.66 4.89
CA PHE A 599 19.98 -1.54 5.85
C PHE A 599 20.69 -2.91 5.95
N ALA A 600 21.09 -3.51 4.85
CA ALA A 600 21.81 -4.79 4.86
C ALA A 600 23.20 -4.70 5.51
N THR A 601 23.83 -3.53 5.47
CA THR A 601 25.09 -3.27 6.18
C THR A 601 24.88 -3.10 7.67
N ALA A 602 23.81 -2.39 8.06
CA ALA A 602 23.44 -2.20 9.46
C ALA A 602 22.90 -3.49 10.11
N TYR A 603 22.15 -4.27 9.36
CA TYR A 603 21.46 -5.49 9.83
C TYR A 603 21.80 -6.69 8.92
N PRO A 604 22.91 -7.40 9.17
CA PRO A 604 23.35 -8.52 8.33
C PRO A 604 22.34 -9.66 8.22
N CYS A 605 21.44 -9.80 9.19
CA CYS A 605 20.36 -10.79 9.16
C CYS A 605 19.39 -10.64 7.96
N LEU A 606 19.36 -9.46 7.31
CA LEU A 606 18.56 -9.26 6.10
C LEU A 606 19.04 -10.07 4.90
N THR A 607 20.32 -10.43 4.90
CA THR A 607 20.97 -11.18 3.82
C THR A 607 21.51 -12.53 4.25
N ASN A 608 21.61 -12.80 5.55
CA ASN A 608 22.07 -14.07 6.09
C ASN A 608 21.01 -14.68 7.02
N LEU A 609 20.48 -15.83 6.63
CA LEU A 609 19.45 -16.55 7.38
C LEU A 609 19.97 -17.17 8.68
N GLU A 610 21.29 -17.42 8.79
CA GLU A 610 21.89 -18.02 9.98
C GLU A 610 21.93 -17.04 11.17
N ILE A 611 21.88 -15.74 10.88
CA ILE A 611 21.85 -14.68 11.89
C ILE A 611 20.39 -14.43 12.27
N GLU A 612 20.05 -14.60 13.55
CA GLU A 612 18.71 -14.29 14.04
C GLU A 612 18.44 -12.77 13.95
N CYS A 613 17.31 -12.42 13.35
CA CYS A 613 16.93 -11.03 13.13
C CYS A 613 15.94 -10.60 14.21
N THR A 614 16.42 -10.00 15.27
CA THR A 614 15.60 -9.48 16.38
C THR A 614 14.81 -8.24 15.95
N SER A 615 15.44 -7.35 15.17
CA SER A 615 14.87 -6.07 14.75
C SER A 615 13.80 -6.17 13.65
N PHE A 616 13.76 -7.26 12.87
CA PHE A 616 12.86 -7.40 11.72
C PHE A 616 12.19 -8.76 11.66
N GLY A 617 10.85 -8.76 11.62
CA GLY A 617 10.05 -9.99 11.47
C GLY A 617 10.13 -10.64 10.09
N MET A 618 10.39 -9.87 9.05
CA MET A 618 10.51 -10.26 7.63
C MET A 618 9.41 -11.19 7.10
N PRO A 619 8.10 -10.91 7.35
CA PRO A 619 7.04 -11.83 6.96
C PRO A 619 6.88 -11.95 5.44
N ALA A 620 7.04 -10.86 4.71
CA ALA A 620 6.99 -10.88 3.25
C ALA A 620 8.13 -11.69 2.65
N VAL A 621 9.35 -11.54 3.18
CA VAL A 621 10.54 -12.33 2.77
C VAL A 621 10.28 -13.82 3.00
N SER A 622 9.82 -14.17 4.21
CA SER A 622 9.50 -15.55 4.59
C SER A 622 8.41 -16.16 3.69
N ALA A 623 7.37 -15.39 3.36
CA ALA A 623 6.30 -15.83 2.49
C ALA A 623 6.78 -16.07 1.04
N TRP A 624 7.54 -15.14 0.46
CA TRP A 624 8.07 -15.27 -0.90
C TRP A 624 9.03 -16.45 -1.02
N ARG A 625 9.97 -16.56 -0.08
CA ARG A 625 10.90 -17.67 0.03
C ARG A 625 10.17 -19.02 0.13
N SER A 626 9.17 -19.13 1.01
CA SER A 626 8.42 -20.36 1.22
C SER A 626 7.64 -20.79 -0.02
N VAL A 627 6.98 -19.86 -0.71
CA VAL A 627 6.29 -20.16 -1.99
C VAL A 627 7.30 -20.65 -3.03
N THR A 628 8.46 -19.96 -3.17
CA THR A 628 9.51 -20.39 -4.10
C THR A 628 9.97 -21.82 -3.82
N ILE A 629 10.27 -22.13 -2.54
CA ILE A 629 10.67 -23.49 -2.15
C ILE A 629 9.56 -24.49 -2.45
N ALA A 630 8.31 -24.18 -2.09
CA ALA A 630 7.20 -25.08 -2.29
C ALA A 630 6.94 -25.45 -3.76
N VAL A 631 7.12 -24.49 -4.68
CA VAL A 631 6.83 -24.74 -6.11
C VAL A 631 8.00 -25.32 -6.88
N THR A 632 9.25 -25.15 -6.40
CA THR A 632 10.46 -25.60 -7.11
C THR A 632 11.09 -26.86 -6.51
N ALA A 633 10.92 -27.09 -5.20
CA ALA A 633 11.52 -28.27 -4.55
C ALA A 633 10.92 -29.60 -5.08
N PRO A 634 11.72 -30.66 -5.16
CA PRO A 634 11.23 -31.98 -5.56
C PRO A 634 10.26 -32.57 -4.52
N THR A 635 10.49 -32.30 -3.23
CA THR A 635 9.62 -32.70 -2.10
C THR A 635 9.22 -31.46 -1.32
N LEU A 636 7.94 -31.39 -0.91
CA LEU A 636 7.44 -30.26 -0.13
C LEU A 636 8.04 -30.29 1.28
N PRO A 637 8.81 -29.27 1.68
CA PRO A 637 9.41 -29.19 3.02
C PRO A 637 8.39 -28.67 4.05
N ILE A 638 7.19 -29.23 4.06
CA ILE A 638 6.09 -28.81 4.94
C ILE A 638 5.82 -29.91 5.94
N PRO A 639 5.82 -29.62 7.27
CA PRO A 639 5.38 -30.60 8.25
C PRO A 639 3.97 -31.07 7.93
N HIS A 640 3.71 -32.40 7.93
CA HIS A 640 2.44 -32.96 7.49
C HIS A 640 1.23 -32.36 8.22
N SER A 641 1.32 -32.16 9.52
CA SER A 641 0.25 -31.55 10.32
C SER A 641 0.01 -30.08 9.96
N SER A 642 1.08 -29.33 9.61
CA SER A 642 0.98 -27.95 9.15
C SER A 642 0.30 -27.87 7.78
N GLY A 643 0.67 -28.76 6.84
CA GLY A 643 0.06 -28.84 5.52
C GLY A 643 -1.44 -29.13 5.58
N MET A 644 -1.86 -30.08 6.41
CA MET A 644 -3.29 -30.37 6.61
C MET A 644 -4.06 -29.17 7.17
N CYS A 645 -3.49 -28.48 8.16
CA CYS A 645 -4.07 -27.27 8.71
C CYS A 645 -4.13 -26.14 7.66
N ALA A 646 -3.09 -25.98 6.86
CA ALA A 646 -3.01 -24.98 5.77
C ALA A 646 -4.13 -25.20 4.75
N ILE A 647 -4.37 -26.44 4.31
CA ILE A 647 -5.45 -26.80 3.39
C ILE A 647 -6.82 -26.49 4.01
N ALA A 648 -7.05 -26.91 5.28
CA ALA A 648 -8.31 -26.69 5.95
C ALA A 648 -8.63 -25.19 6.10
N LEU A 649 -7.67 -24.39 6.56
CA LEU A 649 -7.84 -22.94 6.70
C LEU A 649 -7.94 -22.22 5.34
N GLY A 650 -7.22 -22.68 4.33
CA GLY A 650 -7.34 -22.16 2.97
C GLY A 650 -8.73 -22.38 2.37
N ILE A 651 -9.30 -23.58 2.55
CA ILE A 651 -10.67 -23.90 2.13
C ILE A 651 -11.68 -23.04 2.92
N ALA A 652 -11.51 -22.91 4.24
CA ALA A 652 -12.40 -22.08 5.06
C ALA A 652 -12.37 -20.61 4.63
N ALA A 653 -11.19 -20.09 4.34
CA ALA A 653 -11.02 -18.71 3.85
C ALA A 653 -11.71 -18.50 2.49
N ALA A 654 -11.51 -19.42 1.54
CA ALA A 654 -12.16 -19.37 0.23
C ALA A 654 -13.69 -19.51 0.36
N ALA A 655 -14.17 -20.44 1.21
CA ALA A 655 -15.60 -20.60 1.50
C ALA A 655 -16.22 -19.32 2.09
N THR A 656 -15.48 -18.61 2.98
CA THR A 656 -15.94 -17.34 3.54
C THR A 656 -16.16 -16.28 2.44
N VAL A 657 -15.30 -16.24 1.42
CA VAL A 657 -15.48 -15.33 0.27
C VAL A 657 -16.74 -15.71 -0.50
N VAL A 658 -16.96 -16.99 -0.76
CA VAL A 658 -18.18 -17.47 -1.44
C VAL A 658 -19.43 -17.05 -0.66
N VAL A 659 -19.45 -17.31 0.64
CA VAL A 659 -20.56 -16.95 1.54
C VAL A 659 -20.78 -15.43 1.57
N LYS A 660 -19.70 -14.65 1.64
CA LYS A 660 -19.72 -13.18 1.63
C LYS A 660 -20.40 -12.63 0.38
N HIS A 661 -20.02 -13.13 -0.80
CA HIS A 661 -20.51 -12.59 -2.07
C HIS A 661 -21.89 -13.12 -2.49
N LEU A 662 -22.26 -14.36 -2.09
CA LEU A 662 -23.52 -14.97 -2.51
C LEU A 662 -24.67 -14.79 -1.51
N TRP A 663 -24.39 -14.77 -0.19
CA TRP A 663 -25.43 -14.86 0.83
C TRP A 663 -25.49 -13.69 1.81
N ILE A 664 -24.37 -12.96 1.98
CA ILE A 664 -24.35 -11.85 2.95
C ILE A 664 -24.62 -10.52 2.27
N PRO A 665 -25.65 -9.76 2.70
CA PRO A 665 -25.90 -8.41 2.18
C PRO A 665 -24.70 -7.49 2.40
N GLN A 666 -24.44 -6.61 1.43
CA GLN A 666 -23.26 -5.75 1.38
C GLN A 666 -23.06 -4.89 2.64
N LYS A 667 -24.15 -4.45 3.29
CA LYS A 667 -24.11 -3.68 4.55
C LYS A 667 -23.38 -4.39 5.69
N TYR A 668 -23.30 -5.74 5.67
CA TYR A 668 -22.64 -6.53 6.70
C TYR A 668 -21.20 -6.91 6.34
N HIS A 669 -20.73 -6.65 5.11
CA HIS A 669 -19.36 -6.99 4.67
C HIS A 669 -18.29 -6.37 5.56
N LYS A 670 -18.54 -5.18 6.13
CA LYS A 670 -17.63 -4.50 7.07
C LYS A 670 -17.34 -5.29 8.36
N TRP A 671 -18.23 -6.24 8.72
CA TRP A 671 -18.08 -7.07 9.92
C TRP A 671 -17.41 -8.40 9.65
N ILE A 672 -17.24 -8.79 8.37
CA ILE A 672 -16.57 -10.03 8.01
C ILE A 672 -15.07 -9.84 8.20
N PRO A 673 -14.38 -10.73 8.94
CA PRO A 673 -12.94 -10.62 9.14
C PRO A 673 -12.18 -10.65 7.82
N ASN A 674 -11.13 -9.83 7.75
CA ASN A 674 -10.21 -9.87 6.62
C ASN A 674 -9.19 -11.00 6.81
N TRP A 675 -9.36 -12.08 6.06
CA TRP A 675 -8.50 -13.25 6.17
C TRP A 675 -7.03 -12.97 5.80
N ASN A 676 -6.73 -11.95 4.99
CA ASN A 676 -5.35 -11.50 4.78
C ASN A 676 -4.74 -10.96 6.08
N GLY A 677 -5.52 -10.21 6.86
CA GLY A 677 -5.10 -9.74 8.18
C GLY A 677 -4.89 -10.91 9.16
N ILE A 678 -5.82 -11.88 9.18
CA ILE A 678 -5.67 -13.11 10.00
C ILE A 678 -4.41 -13.87 9.59
N GLY A 679 -4.21 -14.12 8.29
CA GLY A 679 -3.03 -14.82 7.78
C GLY A 679 -1.72 -14.12 8.10
N LEU A 680 -1.73 -12.77 8.07
CA LEU A 680 -0.60 -11.98 8.51
C LEU A 680 -0.26 -12.23 9.97
N GLY A 681 -1.26 -12.33 10.87
CA GLY A 681 -1.07 -12.67 12.28
C GLY A 681 -0.42 -14.03 12.50
N PHE A 682 -0.65 -15.00 11.60
CA PHE A 682 0.04 -16.29 11.62
C PHE A 682 1.51 -16.19 11.21
N VAL A 683 1.83 -15.34 10.23
CA VAL A 683 3.19 -15.22 9.67
C VAL A 683 4.08 -14.32 10.52
N VAL A 684 3.49 -13.29 11.13
CA VAL A 684 4.19 -12.28 11.96
C VAL A 684 4.19 -12.72 13.42
N PRO A 685 5.35 -13.06 14.00
CA PRO A 685 5.45 -13.47 15.39
C PRO A 685 5.36 -12.29 16.38
N GLN A 686 5.48 -11.07 15.90
CA GLN A 686 5.44 -9.85 16.69
C GLN A 686 4.00 -9.46 17.02
N THR A 687 3.49 -9.91 18.18
CA THR A 687 2.11 -9.67 18.62
C THR A 687 1.82 -8.23 19.00
N TYR A 688 2.85 -7.43 19.25
CA TYR A 688 2.75 -6.03 19.64
C TYR A 688 2.33 -5.10 18.46
N TYR A 689 2.58 -5.47 17.21
CA TYR A 689 2.12 -4.66 16.07
C TYR A 689 0.60 -4.57 15.96
N PRO A 690 -0.16 -5.69 15.98
CA PRO A 690 -1.61 -5.60 15.99
C PRO A 690 -2.16 -4.91 17.24
N ILE A 691 -1.48 -4.97 18.40
CA ILE A 691 -1.89 -4.22 19.60
C ILE A 691 -1.83 -2.71 19.31
N ALA A 692 -0.71 -2.21 18.80
CA ALA A 692 -0.56 -0.80 18.44
C ALA A 692 -1.57 -0.37 17.36
N MET A 693 -1.80 -1.20 16.34
CA MET A 693 -2.77 -0.92 15.29
C MET A 693 -4.21 -0.83 15.81
N ILE A 694 -4.62 -1.70 16.73
CA ILE A 694 -5.96 -1.65 17.34
C ILE A 694 -6.13 -0.34 18.11
N VAL A 695 -5.15 0.06 18.91
CA VAL A 695 -5.22 1.32 19.65
C VAL A 695 -5.39 2.49 18.69
N GLY A 696 -4.57 2.56 17.63
CA GLY A 696 -4.68 3.60 16.61
C GLY A 696 -6.05 3.61 15.90
N ALA A 697 -6.57 2.44 15.52
CA ALA A 697 -7.88 2.31 14.87
C ALA A 697 -9.04 2.77 15.76
N HIS A 698 -9.00 2.45 17.07
CA HIS A 698 -10.03 2.89 18.02
C HIS A 698 -9.94 4.40 18.28
N VAL A 699 -8.74 4.97 18.33
CA VAL A 699 -8.57 6.43 18.46
C VAL A 699 -9.16 7.14 17.25
N ALA A 700 -8.84 6.69 16.03
CA ALA A 700 -9.39 7.27 14.81
C ALA A 700 -10.92 7.15 14.77
N TYR A 701 -11.46 5.96 14.99
CA TYR A 701 -12.89 5.71 15.02
C TYR A 701 -13.64 6.56 16.08
N SER A 702 -13.08 6.67 17.29
CA SER A 702 -13.66 7.47 18.36
C SER A 702 -13.59 8.96 18.04
N TRP A 703 -12.55 9.40 17.34
CA TRP A 703 -12.38 10.78 16.91
C TRP A 703 -13.36 11.13 15.79
N GLU A 704 -13.47 10.29 14.77
CA GLU A 704 -14.40 10.44 13.65
C GLU A 704 -15.85 10.45 14.11
N SER A 705 -16.24 9.56 15.04
CA SER A 705 -17.60 9.49 15.55
C SER A 705 -17.98 10.65 16.46
N ARG A 706 -17.04 11.22 17.23
CA ARG A 706 -17.33 12.31 18.19
C ARG A 706 -17.11 13.71 17.61
N ARG A 707 -16.13 13.87 16.71
CA ARG A 707 -15.69 15.17 16.16
C ARG A 707 -15.29 15.03 14.68
N PRO A 708 -16.21 14.74 13.76
CA PRO A 708 -15.90 14.42 12.37
C PRO A 708 -15.12 15.51 11.65
N GLN A 709 -15.50 16.79 11.80
CA GLN A 709 -14.81 17.93 11.19
C GLN A 709 -13.34 18.06 11.66
N SER A 710 -13.08 17.76 12.93
CA SER A 710 -11.73 17.75 13.46
C SER A 710 -10.95 16.55 12.95
N ALA A 711 -11.56 15.37 12.90
CA ALA A 711 -10.93 14.15 12.42
C ALA A 711 -10.48 14.26 10.96
N GLU A 712 -11.29 14.85 10.10
CA GLU A 712 -10.97 15.11 8.70
C GLU A 712 -9.68 15.93 8.50
N ILE A 713 -9.46 16.92 9.38
CA ILE A 713 -8.27 17.76 9.30
C ILE A 713 -7.03 17.02 9.85
N TRP A 714 -7.19 16.28 10.95
CA TRP A 714 -6.06 15.86 11.77
C TRP A 714 -5.64 14.39 11.61
N VAL A 715 -6.59 13.46 11.47
CA VAL A 715 -6.32 12.01 11.54
C VAL A 715 -5.30 11.59 10.51
N PHE A 716 -5.53 11.98 9.26
CA PHE A 716 -4.65 11.57 8.16
C PHE A 716 -3.26 12.19 8.27
N ALA A 717 -3.19 13.50 8.54
CA ALA A 717 -1.91 14.21 8.66
C ALA A 717 -1.08 13.70 9.85
N LEU A 718 -1.75 13.42 10.98
CA LEU A 718 -1.12 12.82 12.16
C LEU A 718 -0.56 11.43 11.83
N ALA A 719 -1.39 10.55 11.28
CA ALA A 719 -1.00 9.18 10.96
C ALA A 719 0.17 9.14 9.95
N ALA A 720 0.11 9.92 8.88
CA ALA A 720 1.18 10.00 7.88
C ALA A 720 2.50 10.50 8.48
N GLY A 721 2.45 11.50 9.36
CA GLY A 721 3.64 11.99 10.06
C GLY A 721 4.24 10.96 11.02
N LEU A 722 3.41 10.23 11.78
CA LEU A 722 3.87 9.18 12.68
C LEU A 722 4.56 8.05 11.92
N ILE A 723 3.98 7.58 10.82
CA ILE A 723 4.52 6.50 9.98
C ILE A 723 5.86 6.93 9.37
N ALA A 724 5.88 8.07 8.69
CA ALA A 724 7.08 8.54 8.01
C ALA A 724 8.20 8.93 9.00
N GLY A 725 7.84 9.49 10.15
CA GLY A 725 8.79 9.86 11.19
C GLY A 725 9.51 8.65 11.79
N GLU A 726 8.76 7.60 12.16
CA GLU A 726 9.38 6.35 12.67
C GLU A 726 10.23 5.67 11.60
N GLY A 727 9.74 5.60 10.36
CA GLY A 727 10.50 5.00 9.27
C GLY A 727 11.85 5.71 9.04
N MET A 728 11.85 7.04 9.05
CA MET A 728 13.10 7.83 8.99
C MET A 728 13.95 7.69 10.26
N GLY A 729 13.33 7.55 11.43
CA GLY A 729 14.01 7.19 12.66
C GLY A 729 14.71 5.83 12.55
N GLY A 730 14.10 4.85 11.86
CA GLY A 730 14.72 3.57 11.54
C GLY A 730 15.94 3.70 10.63
N VAL A 731 15.90 4.59 9.62
CA VAL A 731 17.09 4.90 8.79
C VAL A 731 18.20 5.54 9.63
N LEU A 732 17.84 6.49 10.47
CA LEU A 732 18.82 7.13 11.35
C LEU A 732 19.41 6.11 12.34
N SER A 733 18.59 5.20 12.89
CA SER A 733 19.10 4.10 13.73
C SER A 733 20.07 3.20 12.96
N ALA A 734 19.78 2.86 11.71
CA ALA A 734 20.68 2.09 10.85
C ALA A 734 22.03 2.81 10.63
N LEU A 735 22.01 4.13 10.41
CA LEU A 735 23.22 4.92 10.29
C LEU A 735 24.02 4.93 11.60
N LEU A 736 23.34 5.10 12.77
CA LEU A 736 23.97 5.05 14.08
C LEU A 736 24.61 3.68 14.38
N THR A 737 23.99 2.57 13.90
CA THR A 737 24.56 1.23 13.98
C THR A 737 25.86 1.11 13.16
N ILE A 738 25.88 1.65 11.93
CA ILE A 738 27.06 1.62 11.07
C ILE A 738 28.22 2.42 11.68
N VAL A 739 27.96 3.59 12.27
CA VAL A 739 28.99 4.41 12.92
C VAL A 739 29.30 3.96 14.35
N LYS A 740 28.69 2.86 14.82
CA LYS A 740 28.87 2.25 16.14
C LYS A 740 28.53 3.20 17.32
N VAL A 741 27.45 3.96 17.18
CA VAL A 741 26.91 4.87 18.21
C VAL A 741 25.46 4.50 18.57
N SER A 742 25.00 3.33 18.15
CA SER A 742 23.64 2.84 18.34
C SER A 742 23.35 2.35 19.76
N GLY A 743 22.07 2.08 20.01
CA GLY A 743 21.59 1.64 21.31
C GLY A 743 22.11 0.27 21.73
N ASP A 744 22.43 -0.63 20.80
CA ASP A 744 23.04 -1.93 21.11
C ASP A 744 24.43 -1.82 21.78
N ILE A 745 25.14 -0.69 21.57
CA ILE A 745 26.46 -0.41 22.19
C ILE A 745 26.32 0.48 23.43
N TYR A 746 25.49 1.55 23.35
CA TYR A 746 25.39 2.58 24.40
C TYR A 746 24.03 2.57 25.12
N GLY A 747 23.12 1.66 24.73
CA GLY A 747 21.81 1.56 25.34
C GLY A 747 21.83 0.86 26.70
N SER A 748 20.82 1.15 27.50
CA SER A 748 20.59 0.52 28.77
C SER A 748 19.70 -0.72 28.64
N PRO A 749 20.09 -1.90 29.21
CA PRO A 749 19.22 -3.07 29.26
C PRO A 749 18.16 -3.00 30.39
N VAL A 750 18.01 -1.87 31.04
CA VAL A 750 17.05 -1.69 32.14
C VAL A 750 15.63 -2.02 31.66
N ALA A 751 14.95 -2.86 32.42
CA ALA A 751 13.61 -3.37 32.13
C ALA A 751 13.51 -4.35 30.94
N CYS A 752 14.61 -4.71 30.29
CA CYS A 752 14.67 -5.72 29.26
C CYS A 752 14.68 -7.16 29.85
N PRO A 753 14.11 -8.17 29.15
CA PRO A 753 14.20 -9.58 29.56
C PRO A 753 15.64 -10.06 29.68
N GLY A 754 15.93 -10.84 30.71
CA GLY A 754 17.28 -11.36 30.94
C GLY A 754 18.32 -10.31 31.31
N TRP A 755 17.95 -9.03 31.42
CA TRP A 755 18.86 -7.89 31.56
C TRP A 755 19.82 -7.73 30.37
N GLU A 756 19.42 -8.27 29.22
CA GLU A 756 20.11 -8.10 27.94
C GLU A 756 19.42 -7.01 27.12
N TYR A 757 20.15 -6.38 26.21
CA TYR A 757 19.59 -5.34 25.37
C TYR A 757 18.47 -5.89 24.47
N CYS A 758 17.27 -5.29 24.48
CA CYS A 758 16.06 -5.76 23.83
C CYS A 758 15.56 -4.88 22.66
N GLY A 759 16.40 -3.97 22.15
CA GLY A 759 16.03 -3.04 21.07
C GLY A 759 16.39 -3.49 19.66
#